data_9e67870dcd21d0abe16a866442a40d03
#
_entry.id   9e67870dcd21d0abe16a866442a40d03
#
_cell.length_a   1.000
_cell.length_b   1.000
_cell.length_c   1.000
_cell.angle_alpha   90.00
_cell.angle_beta   90.00
_cell.angle_gamma   90.00
#
_symmetry.space_group_name_H-M   'P 1'
#
loop_
_entity.id
_entity.type
_entity.pdbx_description
1 polymer ?
#
loop_
_entity_poly.entity_id
_entity_poly.type
_entity_poly.pdbx_seq_one_letter_code
_entity_poly.pdbx_strand_id
1 'polypeptide(L)'
;MAQFNKVEDIKPAPYPQDAATLVRTYVNPVLAGDHPDPTLLKVGDDFYMCGSSFHFVPNLPILHSKDLLHWELISRVVPADWDELKSGAPGAGIWQGAITYFYGVYRIYFSNSAGGGQYMSSAAKPSGPWSAPEKVKTTPDTGPIGYDNSIFVDDDGTPYMIIKASQTANRIQQIDRSGHLTGKLINLDWINHDKKYSWAEGPVMCKRDGWYYYFMAGDVTGGQYVLRSRSLTADSAKWENLGKIFAFSKDPDNRFRSVNHMSSPFRLSDGTWWCIAQSYDAPKGDDWSGQGRQDLILQVQWTADGRPFVPYPSDMPLARPNLTNNGLAWRLPRSDEFSSSNLSLYWHFFNKNAAQQYSVTDNKGWLRLKPKIGRTHILQKEAGHYYSLVTRVRLNALASGQEAGIYLASGNESVNVRLCTGFEEGRKIFNFAMGGQSFSTENKIGESVWLKLERKAHELTGYYSSDGLQWHQIGTVINASELDKAQPNFNSWVGTSLGLFAEGREADFDLFVYKDGYSEQPLAGANNYWGVTLSQVDGAILNNDAGGWAMLGGVDMGRGANKATSISLTAAALSNGSVEIWIDDLNKDGRRIAVMPVKSTGSLNKWSAISAKIPAIAGQHDLYVKIKGSKNALAIRSLLFK
;
A
#
# COMPACT_ATOMS: atom_id res chain seq x y z
N MET A 1 18.35 -26.79 -23.18
CA MET A 1 18.05 -25.94 -22.00
C MET A 1 18.65 -24.59 -22.29
N ALA A 2 17.80 -23.59 -22.62
CA ALA A 2 18.30 -22.24 -22.73
C ALA A 2 18.66 -21.77 -21.31
N GLN A 3 19.95 -21.47 -21.11
CA GLN A 3 20.41 -20.81 -19.91
C GLN A 3 19.66 -19.47 -19.83
N PHE A 4 18.84 -19.28 -18.80
CA PHE A 4 18.59 -17.92 -18.33
C PHE A 4 19.96 -17.33 -18.04
N ASN A 5 20.28 -16.18 -18.62
CA ASN A 5 21.42 -15.43 -18.15
C ASN A 5 21.30 -15.35 -16.63
N LYS A 6 22.36 -15.61 -15.91
CA LYS A 6 22.33 -15.59 -14.46
C LYS A 6 21.75 -14.23 -14.03
N VAL A 7 20.97 -14.23 -12.97
CA VAL A 7 20.40 -13.00 -12.36
C VAL A 7 21.50 -11.94 -12.14
N GLU A 8 22.73 -12.39 -11.88
CA GLU A 8 23.94 -11.58 -11.72
C GLU A 8 24.33 -10.75 -12.98
N ASP A 9 23.88 -11.17 -14.18
CA ASP A 9 24.15 -10.47 -15.43
C ASP A 9 23.10 -9.40 -15.75
N ILE A 10 22.01 -9.33 -14.97
CA ILE A 10 20.90 -8.41 -15.18
C ILE A 10 21.15 -7.18 -14.32
N LYS A 11 21.77 -6.16 -14.91
CA LYS A 11 21.93 -4.87 -14.22
C LYS A 11 20.63 -4.07 -14.33
N PRO A 12 20.14 -3.48 -13.21
CA PRO A 12 19.11 -2.45 -13.27
C PRO A 12 19.52 -1.35 -14.26
N ALA A 13 18.56 -0.68 -14.87
CA ALA A 13 18.88 0.49 -15.69
C ALA A 13 19.79 1.44 -14.88
N PRO A 14 20.90 1.93 -15.47
CA PRO A 14 21.83 2.77 -14.72
C PRO A 14 21.12 4.01 -14.19
N TYR A 15 21.45 4.38 -12.97
CA TYR A 15 20.96 5.63 -12.39
C TYR A 15 21.26 6.81 -13.31
N PRO A 16 20.37 7.80 -13.38
CA PRO A 16 20.72 9.09 -13.96
C PRO A 16 21.97 9.62 -13.25
N GLN A 17 23.04 9.83 -13.98
CA GLN A 17 24.32 10.33 -13.44
C GLN A 17 24.18 11.76 -12.88
N ASP A 18 23.15 12.47 -13.29
CA ASP A 18 22.88 13.84 -12.86
C ASP A 18 21.79 13.88 -11.79
N ALA A 19 22.21 13.67 -10.55
CA ALA A 19 21.37 13.80 -9.37
C ALA A 19 20.87 15.22 -9.13
N ALA A 20 21.51 16.22 -9.75
CA ALA A 20 21.19 17.61 -9.48
C ALA A 20 19.85 18.02 -10.08
N THR A 21 19.32 17.26 -11.01
CA THR A 21 18.25 17.75 -11.85
C THR A 21 16.90 17.14 -11.57
N LEU A 22 16.75 15.94 -11.03
CA LEU A 22 15.40 15.36 -10.97
C LEU A 22 15.29 14.14 -10.06
N VAL A 23 14.12 13.98 -9.45
CA VAL A 23 13.64 12.71 -8.89
C VAL A 23 13.38 11.74 -10.05
N ARG A 24 14.44 11.11 -10.57
CA ARG A 24 14.39 10.15 -11.68
C ARG A 24 14.42 8.70 -11.22
N THR A 25 14.34 8.49 -9.92
CA THR A 25 14.36 7.18 -9.29
C THR A 25 13.07 6.90 -8.55
N TYR A 26 12.83 5.64 -8.28
CA TYR A 26 11.82 5.19 -7.34
C TYR A 26 12.39 4.03 -6.52
N VAL A 27 11.77 3.77 -5.38
CA VAL A 27 12.07 2.65 -4.50
C VAL A 27 10.80 1.84 -4.28
N ASN A 28 10.88 0.53 -4.44
CA ASN A 28 9.78 -0.37 -4.12
C ASN A 28 9.61 -0.53 -2.57
N PRO A 29 8.40 -0.76 -2.06
CA PRO A 29 7.13 -0.83 -2.78
C PRO A 29 6.59 0.56 -3.16
N VAL A 30 6.00 0.69 -4.34
CA VAL A 30 5.38 1.95 -4.78
C VAL A 30 4.04 2.19 -4.09
N LEU A 31 3.29 1.13 -3.81
CA LEU A 31 2.11 1.14 -2.96
C LEU A 31 2.39 0.32 -1.71
N ALA A 32 2.77 1.01 -0.65
CA ALA A 32 2.95 0.42 0.66
C ALA A 32 1.60 0.19 1.35
N GLY A 33 1.51 -0.87 2.14
CA GLY A 33 0.29 -1.37 2.73
C GLY A 33 -0.31 -2.51 1.90
N ASP A 34 -1.37 -3.10 2.41
CA ASP A 34 -1.98 -4.31 1.84
C ASP A 34 -2.81 -4.00 0.58
N HIS A 35 -2.23 -4.22 -0.59
CA HIS A 35 -2.86 -4.09 -1.90
C HIS A 35 -2.75 -5.41 -2.67
N PRO A 36 -3.39 -6.49 -2.21
CA PRO A 36 -3.17 -7.84 -2.73
C PRO A 36 -3.83 -8.09 -4.07
N ASP A 37 -3.24 -9.02 -4.83
CA ASP A 37 -3.75 -9.52 -6.13
C ASP A 37 -3.96 -8.39 -7.16
N PRO A 38 -2.93 -7.56 -7.43
CA PRO A 38 -3.09 -6.36 -8.24
C PRO A 38 -3.45 -6.69 -9.69
N THR A 39 -4.46 -6.02 -10.19
CA THR A 39 -4.79 -5.98 -11.63
C THR A 39 -4.59 -4.56 -12.14
N LEU A 40 -3.99 -4.42 -13.31
CA LEU A 40 -3.68 -3.13 -13.91
C LEU A 40 -4.29 -3.00 -15.30
N LEU A 41 -4.99 -1.91 -15.53
CA LEU A 41 -5.54 -1.50 -16.81
C LEU A 41 -4.86 -0.22 -17.28
N LYS A 42 -4.35 -0.21 -18.51
CA LYS A 42 -3.87 1.00 -19.19
C LYS A 42 -4.90 1.43 -20.25
N VAL A 43 -5.36 2.68 -20.16
CA VAL A 43 -6.25 3.29 -21.18
C VAL A 43 -5.67 4.66 -21.55
N GLY A 44 -5.15 4.78 -22.77
CA GLY A 44 -4.40 5.97 -23.15
C GLY A 44 -3.17 6.15 -22.28
N ASP A 45 -3.07 7.31 -21.61
CA ASP A 45 -2.00 7.65 -20.68
C ASP A 45 -2.39 7.44 -19.22
N ASP A 46 -3.53 6.82 -18.96
CA ASP A 46 -4.05 6.55 -17.63
C ASP A 46 -3.84 5.09 -17.24
N PHE A 47 -3.52 4.90 -15.97
CA PHE A 47 -3.38 3.59 -15.35
C PHE A 47 -4.40 3.46 -14.22
N TYR A 48 -5.12 2.34 -14.22
CA TYR A 48 -6.11 2.02 -13.20
C TYR A 48 -5.76 0.69 -12.57
N MET A 49 -5.77 0.63 -11.25
CA MET A 49 -5.45 -0.57 -10.51
C MET A 49 -6.57 -0.93 -9.55
N CYS A 50 -6.79 -2.21 -9.38
CA CYS A 50 -7.63 -2.80 -8.34
C CYS A 50 -7.00 -4.10 -7.86
N GLY A 51 -7.49 -4.63 -6.75
CA GLY A 51 -7.08 -5.91 -6.19
C GLY A 51 -8.12 -6.45 -5.21
N SER A 52 -7.76 -7.48 -4.46
CA SER A 52 -8.64 -8.05 -3.43
C SER A 52 -8.87 -7.07 -2.29
N SER A 53 -10.09 -7.03 -1.78
CA SER A 53 -10.45 -6.24 -0.58
C SER A 53 -11.00 -7.11 0.56
N PHE A 54 -11.18 -8.40 0.31
CA PHE A 54 -11.63 -9.39 1.30
C PHE A 54 -12.90 -8.96 2.04
N HIS A 55 -12.88 -9.03 3.36
CA HIS A 55 -14.00 -8.68 4.24
C HIS A 55 -14.14 -7.17 4.48
N PHE A 56 -13.15 -6.34 4.12
CA PHE A 56 -13.23 -4.89 4.28
C PHE A 56 -14.21 -4.24 3.31
N VAL A 57 -15.01 -3.33 3.81
CA VAL A 57 -16.05 -2.63 3.04
C VAL A 57 -15.91 -1.10 3.17
N PRO A 58 -16.30 -0.31 2.14
CA PRO A 58 -16.71 -0.71 0.79
C PRO A 58 -15.59 -1.40 0.03
N ASN A 59 -15.94 -2.34 -0.88
CA ASN A 59 -14.96 -3.17 -1.54
C ASN A 59 -14.48 -2.60 -2.87
N LEU A 60 -13.40 -3.20 -3.41
CA LEU A 60 -12.79 -2.93 -4.71
C LEU A 60 -12.43 -1.45 -4.88
N PRO A 61 -11.39 -0.98 -4.20
CA PRO A 61 -10.84 0.35 -4.43
C PRO A 61 -10.24 0.46 -5.83
N ILE A 62 -10.62 1.48 -6.60
CA ILE A 62 -9.98 1.80 -7.87
C ILE A 62 -8.96 2.90 -7.63
N LEU A 63 -7.71 2.56 -7.85
CA LEU A 63 -6.58 3.48 -7.83
C LEU A 63 -6.28 3.98 -9.24
N HIS A 64 -5.93 5.24 -9.38
CA HIS A 64 -5.57 5.90 -10.63
C HIS A 64 -4.17 6.48 -10.55
N SER A 65 -3.41 6.39 -11.65
CA SER A 65 -2.08 6.97 -11.80
C SER A 65 -1.84 7.42 -13.24
N LYS A 66 -0.95 8.40 -13.42
CA LYS A 66 -0.38 8.79 -14.71
C LYS A 66 1.04 8.28 -14.93
N ASP A 67 1.73 7.89 -13.86
CA ASP A 67 3.15 7.54 -13.93
C ASP A 67 3.52 6.24 -13.20
N LEU A 68 2.53 5.49 -12.69
CA LEU A 68 2.69 4.23 -11.95
C LEU A 68 3.30 4.36 -10.56
N LEU A 69 3.73 5.55 -10.18
CA LEU A 69 4.43 5.82 -8.91
C LEU A 69 3.56 6.63 -7.94
N HIS A 70 2.76 7.55 -8.48
CA HIS A 70 1.86 8.41 -7.73
C HIS A 70 0.42 7.97 -7.99
N TRP A 71 -0.31 7.66 -6.93
CA TRP A 71 -1.63 7.08 -7.01
C TRP A 71 -2.67 7.88 -6.24
N GLU A 72 -3.90 7.91 -6.73
CA GLU A 72 -5.07 8.41 -6.02
C GLU A 72 -6.18 7.35 -6.00
N LEU A 73 -6.99 7.34 -4.95
CA LEU A 73 -8.16 6.48 -4.86
C LEU A 73 -9.37 7.25 -5.41
N ILE A 74 -9.91 6.78 -6.55
CA ILE A 74 -10.97 7.50 -7.28
C ILE A 74 -12.37 6.90 -7.09
N SER A 75 -12.47 5.64 -6.65
CA SER A 75 -13.77 4.97 -6.47
C SER A 75 -13.65 3.73 -5.57
N ARG A 76 -14.79 3.30 -5.07
CA ARG A 76 -15.03 1.95 -4.53
C ARG A 76 -16.25 1.37 -5.21
N VAL A 77 -16.10 0.17 -5.77
CA VAL A 77 -17.09 -0.39 -6.71
C VAL A 77 -18.26 -1.04 -6.01
N VAL A 78 -17.99 -1.86 -4.99
CA VAL A 78 -19.03 -2.61 -4.28
C VAL A 78 -19.38 -1.88 -2.99
N PRO A 79 -20.62 -1.37 -2.86
CA PRO A 79 -21.05 -0.67 -1.66
C PRO A 79 -21.14 -1.60 -0.45
N ALA A 80 -21.00 -1.04 0.75
CA ALA A 80 -21.01 -1.80 1.99
C ALA A 80 -22.36 -2.49 2.30
N ASP A 81 -23.45 -1.99 1.73
CA ASP A 81 -24.82 -2.48 1.92
C ASP A 81 -25.30 -3.47 0.84
N TRP A 82 -24.43 -3.84 -0.10
CA TRP A 82 -24.79 -4.83 -1.11
C TRP A 82 -25.29 -6.13 -0.47
N ASP A 83 -26.48 -6.60 -0.88
CA ASP A 83 -27.22 -7.67 -0.20
C ASP A 83 -26.49 -9.04 -0.19
N GLU A 84 -25.76 -9.36 -1.27
CA GLU A 84 -25.01 -10.61 -1.35
C GLU A 84 -23.64 -10.53 -0.62
N LEU A 85 -23.25 -9.37 -0.12
CA LEU A 85 -22.08 -9.21 0.72
C LEU A 85 -22.40 -9.72 2.12
N LYS A 86 -22.06 -10.97 2.39
CA LYS A 86 -22.22 -11.55 3.71
C LYS A 86 -21.10 -11.09 4.64
N SER A 87 -21.43 -10.86 5.92
CA SER A 87 -20.44 -10.72 6.96
C SER A 87 -19.67 -12.04 7.07
N GLY A 88 -18.48 -12.08 6.49
CA GLY A 88 -17.66 -13.29 6.40
C GLY A 88 -16.58 -13.33 7.47
N ALA A 89 -15.92 -14.48 7.59
CA ALA A 89 -14.70 -14.61 8.37
C ALA A 89 -13.59 -13.73 7.77
N PRO A 90 -12.61 -13.28 8.56
CA PRO A 90 -11.43 -12.60 8.06
C PRO A 90 -10.78 -13.36 6.89
N GLY A 91 -10.46 -12.64 5.82
CA GLY A 91 -9.95 -13.22 4.57
C GLY A 91 -11.02 -13.69 3.58
N ALA A 92 -12.28 -13.83 3.99
CA ALA A 92 -13.40 -14.07 3.08
C ALA A 92 -13.91 -12.75 2.46
N GLY A 93 -14.92 -12.81 1.59
CA GLY A 93 -15.54 -11.65 0.95
C GLY A 93 -15.11 -11.49 -0.50
N ILE A 94 -14.69 -10.28 -0.90
CA ILE A 94 -14.40 -9.97 -2.30
C ILE A 94 -12.92 -10.22 -2.62
N TRP A 95 -12.70 -11.19 -3.50
CA TRP A 95 -11.38 -11.58 -3.98
C TRP A 95 -11.17 -11.10 -5.40
N GLN A 96 -9.96 -10.65 -5.69
CA GLN A 96 -9.53 -10.05 -6.95
C GLN A 96 -10.50 -8.96 -7.45
N GLY A 97 -10.01 -8.02 -8.19
CA GLY A 97 -10.80 -7.02 -8.89
C GLY A 97 -10.18 -6.83 -10.26
N ALA A 98 -10.58 -7.65 -11.24
CA ALA A 98 -10.06 -7.57 -12.60
C ALA A 98 -10.70 -6.40 -13.35
N ILE A 99 -10.07 -5.21 -13.23
CA ILE A 99 -10.50 -4.02 -13.95
C ILE A 99 -10.13 -4.13 -15.44
N THR A 100 -11.05 -3.79 -16.32
CA THR A 100 -10.88 -3.87 -17.78
C THR A 100 -11.70 -2.82 -18.51
N TYR A 101 -11.34 -2.59 -19.79
CA TYR A 101 -12.07 -1.70 -20.69
C TYR A 101 -12.19 -2.33 -22.07
N PHE A 102 -13.40 -2.55 -22.53
CA PHE A 102 -13.71 -3.03 -23.88
C PHE A 102 -15.10 -2.59 -24.32
N TYR A 103 -15.29 -2.45 -25.62
CA TYR A 103 -16.54 -1.95 -26.24
C TYR A 103 -17.04 -0.62 -25.65
N GLY A 104 -16.11 0.26 -25.22
CA GLY A 104 -16.45 1.58 -24.68
C GLY A 104 -16.93 1.61 -23.22
N VAL A 105 -16.82 0.49 -22.48
CA VAL A 105 -17.34 0.36 -21.12
C VAL A 105 -16.24 -0.16 -20.19
N TYR A 106 -16.04 0.51 -19.06
CA TYR A 106 -15.24 -0.03 -17.96
C TYR A 106 -16.01 -1.12 -17.25
N ARG A 107 -15.34 -2.22 -16.96
CA ARG A 107 -15.89 -3.33 -16.19
C ARG A 107 -14.90 -3.78 -15.14
N ILE A 108 -15.41 -4.32 -14.06
CA ILE A 108 -14.61 -5.01 -13.05
C ILE A 108 -15.25 -6.35 -12.75
N TYR A 109 -14.45 -7.41 -12.83
CA TYR A 109 -14.85 -8.77 -12.53
C TYR A 109 -14.24 -9.19 -11.20
N PHE A 110 -15.01 -9.86 -10.36
CA PHE A 110 -14.55 -10.25 -9.02
C PHE A 110 -15.29 -11.49 -8.51
N SER A 111 -14.64 -12.21 -7.60
CA SER A 111 -15.24 -13.36 -6.91
C SER A 111 -15.78 -12.93 -5.55
N ASN A 112 -16.97 -13.43 -5.18
CA ASN A 112 -17.50 -13.31 -3.82
C ASN A 112 -17.35 -14.65 -3.11
N SER A 113 -16.29 -14.81 -2.32
CA SER A 113 -16.01 -16.08 -1.62
C SER A 113 -17.03 -16.41 -0.54
N ALA A 114 -17.70 -15.40 0.04
CA ALA A 114 -18.71 -15.59 1.08
C ALA A 114 -20.09 -15.94 0.51
N GLY A 115 -20.39 -15.55 -0.71
CA GLY A 115 -21.68 -15.78 -1.39
C GLY A 115 -21.62 -16.77 -2.55
N GLY A 116 -20.42 -17.12 -2.99
CA GLY A 116 -20.13 -17.98 -4.16
C GLY A 116 -20.45 -17.32 -5.50
N GLY A 117 -19.52 -17.40 -6.45
CA GLY A 117 -19.71 -16.99 -7.83
C GLY A 117 -18.86 -15.82 -8.27
N GLN A 118 -18.86 -15.65 -9.58
CA GLN A 118 -18.22 -14.57 -10.32
C GLN A 118 -19.24 -13.47 -10.59
N TYR A 119 -18.87 -12.24 -10.23
CA TYR A 119 -19.69 -11.05 -10.43
C TYR A 119 -18.98 -10.05 -11.31
N MET A 120 -19.73 -9.10 -11.84
CA MET A 120 -19.19 -7.92 -12.51
C MET A 120 -19.99 -6.68 -12.14
N SER A 121 -19.34 -5.53 -12.23
CA SER A 121 -19.96 -4.21 -12.27
C SER A 121 -19.42 -3.44 -13.47
N SER A 122 -20.19 -2.49 -14.00
CA SER A 122 -19.81 -1.69 -15.16
C SER A 122 -20.04 -0.21 -14.94
N ALA A 123 -19.26 0.62 -15.64
CA ALA A 123 -19.36 2.09 -15.58
C ALA A 123 -18.91 2.73 -16.90
N ALA A 124 -19.41 3.93 -17.17
CA ALA A 124 -18.94 4.74 -18.29
C ALA A 124 -17.57 5.40 -18.02
N LYS A 125 -17.23 5.57 -16.73
CA LYS A 125 -15.97 6.16 -16.26
C LYS A 125 -15.41 5.33 -15.09
N PRO A 126 -14.09 5.23 -14.92
CA PRO A 126 -13.49 4.45 -13.83
C PRO A 126 -13.77 5.01 -12.42
N SER A 127 -14.11 6.30 -12.33
CA SER A 127 -14.60 6.93 -11.08
C SER A 127 -16.07 6.62 -10.77
N GLY A 128 -16.76 5.89 -11.66
CA GLY A 128 -18.18 5.56 -11.50
C GLY A 128 -19.15 6.65 -12.03
N PRO A 129 -20.44 6.61 -11.66
CA PRO A 129 -21.02 5.58 -10.80
C PRO A 129 -20.95 4.19 -11.41
N TRP A 130 -20.67 3.19 -10.60
CA TRP A 130 -20.66 1.79 -10.98
C TRP A 130 -22.07 1.19 -10.87
N SER A 131 -22.40 0.27 -11.76
CA SER A 131 -23.64 -0.51 -11.66
C SER A 131 -23.63 -1.37 -10.39
N ALA A 132 -24.80 -1.74 -9.91
CA ALA A 132 -24.91 -2.81 -8.92
C ALA A 132 -24.22 -4.08 -9.44
N PRO A 133 -23.53 -4.86 -8.57
CA PRO A 133 -22.93 -6.11 -8.99
C PRO A 133 -23.96 -7.11 -9.51
N GLU A 134 -23.67 -7.73 -10.65
CA GLU A 134 -24.46 -8.81 -11.21
C GLU A 134 -23.65 -10.08 -11.46
N LYS A 135 -24.28 -11.24 -11.39
CA LYS A 135 -23.60 -12.52 -11.67
C LYS A 135 -23.23 -12.63 -13.15
N VAL A 136 -22.01 -13.04 -13.42
CA VAL A 136 -21.56 -13.36 -14.76
C VAL A 136 -22.32 -14.58 -15.27
N LYS A 137 -23.05 -14.43 -16.38
CA LYS A 137 -23.71 -15.54 -17.05
C LYS A 137 -22.68 -16.40 -17.76
N THR A 138 -22.90 -17.70 -17.72
CA THR A 138 -22.03 -18.73 -18.29
C THR A 138 -22.70 -19.47 -19.42
N THR A 139 -21.94 -20.20 -20.23
CA THR A 139 -22.44 -21.17 -21.19
C THR A 139 -22.50 -22.57 -20.55
N PRO A 140 -23.21 -23.54 -21.12
CA PRO A 140 -23.21 -24.93 -20.62
C PRO A 140 -21.81 -25.53 -20.51
N ASP A 141 -20.88 -25.10 -21.38
CA ASP A 141 -19.50 -25.63 -21.44
C ASP A 141 -18.57 -24.96 -20.41
N THR A 142 -18.94 -23.82 -19.82
CA THR A 142 -18.05 -23.06 -18.92
C THR A 142 -17.68 -23.86 -17.68
N GLY A 143 -18.62 -24.60 -17.10
CA GLY A 143 -18.44 -25.25 -15.82
C GLY A 143 -18.22 -24.25 -14.67
N PRO A 144 -17.66 -24.68 -13.54
CA PRO A 144 -17.39 -23.79 -12.41
C PRO A 144 -16.38 -22.69 -12.77
N ILE A 145 -16.64 -21.48 -12.30
CA ILE A 145 -15.69 -20.36 -12.30
C ILE A 145 -15.21 -20.22 -10.84
N GLY A 146 -13.92 -20.32 -10.62
CA GLY A 146 -13.30 -20.16 -9.31
C GLY A 146 -13.00 -18.70 -8.98
N TYR A 147 -11.76 -18.45 -8.61
CA TYR A 147 -11.25 -17.15 -8.17
C TYR A 147 -10.05 -16.74 -9.02
N ASP A 148 -9.50 -15.55 -8.80
CA ASP A 148 -8.32 -15.00 -9.49
C ASP A 148 -8.47 -14.93 -11.02
N ASN A 149 -9.67 -14.69 -11.49
CA ASN A 149 -9.93 -14.57 -12.92
C ASN A 149 -9.47 -13.20 -13.43
N SER A 150 -8.86 -13.15 -14.60
CA SER A 150 -8.44 -11.90 -15.25
C SER A 150 -9.07 -11.75 -16.63
N ILE A 151 -8.88 -10.57 -17.22
CA ILE A 151 -9.42 -10.26 -18.54
C ILE A 151 -8.28 -9.95 -19.48
N PHE A 152 -8.30 -10.56 -20.64
CA PHE A 152 -7.43 -10.29 -21.77
C PHE A 152 -8.25 -9.77 -22.93
N VAL A 153 -7.84 -8.66 -23.53
CA VAL A 153 -8.43 -8.14 -24.76
C VAL A 153 -7.43 -8.33 -25.89
N ASP A 154 -7.78 -9.10 -26.90
CA ASP A 154 -6.92 -9.37 -28.05
C ASP A 154 -6.78 -8.14 -28.96
N ASP A 155 -5.85 -8.15 -29.90
CA ASP A 155 -5.55 -7.06 -30.84
C ASP A 155 -6.75 -6.67 -31.71
N ASP A 156 -7.66 -7.61 -31.97
CA ASP A 156 -8.90 -7.38 -32.71
C ASP A 156 -10.05 -6.79 -31.85
N GLY A 157 -9.77 -6.56 -30.57
CA GLY A 157 -10.74 -6.05 -29.60
C GLY A 157 -11.63 -7.12 -28.95
N THR A 158 -11.42 -8.40 -29.24
CA THR A 158 -12.17 -9.51 -28.63
C THR A 158 -11.73 -9.73 -27.18
N PRO A 159 -12.64 -9.59 -26.19
CA PRO A 159 -12.32 -9.82 -24.80
C PRO A 159 -12.46 -11.30 -24.43
N TYR A 160 -11.56 -11.76 -23.56
CA TYR A 160 -11.55 -13.11 -23.02
C TYR A 160 -11.38 -13.06 -21.48
N MET A 161 -12.12 -13.90 -20.78
CA MET A 161 -11.83 -14.20 -19.37
C MET A 161 -10.82 -15.34 -19.30
N ILE A 162 -9.77 -15.11 -18.53
CA ILE A 162 -8.78 -16.11 -18.15
C ILE A 162 -9.26 -16.68 -16.84
N ILE A 163 -9.76 -17.91 -16.87
CA ILE A 163 -10.52 -18.51 -15.77
C ILE A 163 -9.63 -19.44 -14.96
N LYS A 164 -9.58 -19.22 -13.67
CA LYS A 164 -9.05 -20.13 -12.67
C LYS A 164 -10.23 -20.90 -12.07
N ALA A 165 -10.56 -22.07 -12.58
CA ALA A 165 -11.74 -22.82 -12.16
C ALA A 165 -11.52 -23.61 -10.86
N SER A 166 -10.28 -24.11 -10.63
CA SER A 166 -9.86 -24.82 -9.42
C SER A 166 -8.34 -24.86 -9.33
N GLN A 167 -7.78 -25.53 -8.34
CA GLN A 167 -6.33 -25.75 -8.22
C GLN A 167 -5.70 -26.46 -9.44
N THR A 168 -6.49 -27.19 -10.20
CA THR A 168 -6.03 -27.97 -11.36
C THR A 168 -6.73 -27.61 -12.67
N ALA A 169 -7.53 -26.55 -12.70
CA ALA A 169 -8.36 -26.23 -13.86
C ALA A 169 -8.20 -24.75 -14.25
N ASN A 170 -7.51 -24.53 -15.37
CA ASN A 170 -7.35 -23.23 -16.02
C ASN A 170 -8.00 -23.25 -17.40
N ARG A 171 -8.68 -22.17 -17.75
CA ARG A 171 -9.49 -22.07 -18.98
C ARG A 171 -9.48 -20.66 -19.54
N ILE A 172 -9.82 -20.54 -20.83
CA ILE A 172 -10.04 -19.24 -21.48
C ILE A 172 -11.40 -19.29 -22.18
N GLN A 173 -12.21 -18.24 -22.03
CA GLN A 173 -13.49 -18.14 -22.73
C GLN A 173 -13.77 -16.71 -23.13
N GLN A 174 -14.36 -16.52 -24.32
CA GLN A 174 -14.72 -15.21 -24.84
C GLN A 174 -15.81 -14.56 -24.00
N ILE A 175 -15.78 -13.23 -23.95
CA ILE A 175 -16.81 -12.38 -23.32
C ILE A 175 -17.60 -11.68 -24.44
N ASP A 176 -18.91 -11.60 -24.28
CA ASP A 176 -19.79 -10.86 -25.18
C ASP A 176 -19.81 -9.35 -24.90
N ARG A 177 -20.58 -8.60 -25.72
CA ARG A 177 -20.70 -7.14 -25.53
C ARG A 177 -21.35 -6.73 -24.22
N SER A 178 -22.16 -7.59 -23.61
CA SER A 178 -22.82 -7.33 -22.33
C SER A 178 -21.93 -7.66 -21.13
N GLY A 179 -20.80 -8.32 -21.35
CA GLY A 179 -19.83 -8.67 -20.29
C GLY A 179 -19.95 -10.11 -19.79
N HIS A 180 -20.76 -10.94 -20.45
CA HIS A 180 -20.98 -12.32 -20.06
C HIS A 180 -20.18 -13.30 -20.92
N LEU A 181 -19.96 -14.52 -20.41
CA LEU A 181 -19.22 -15.54 -21.13
C LEU A 181 -20.00 -16.06 -22.33
N THR A 182 -19.30 -16.27 -23.43
CA THR A 182 -19.87 -16.74 -24.69
C THR A 182 -18.84 -17.57 -25.47
N GLY A 183 -19.29 -18.19 -26.56
CA GLY A 183 -18.42 -18.93 -27.46
C GLY A 183 -17.84 -20.21 -26.84
N LYS A 184 -16.91 -20.83 -27.58
CA LYS A 184 -16.28 -22.09 -27.19
C LYS A 184 -15.25 -21.90 -26.08
N LEU A 185 -15.29 -22.78 -25.09
CA LEU A 185 -14.27 -22.87 -24.05
C LEU A 185 -12.94 -23.42 -24.60
N ILE A 186 -11.85 -22.77 -24.27
CA ILE A 186 -10.48 -23.26 -24.47
C ILE A 186 -10.01 -23.85 -23.15
N ASN A 187 -9.94 -25.17 -23.09
CA ASN A 187 -9.55 -25.88 -21.88
C ASN A 187 -8.01 -25.95 -21.78
N LEU A 188 -7.48 -25.43 -20.67
CA LEU A 188 -6.05 -25.45 -20.33
C LEU A 188 -5.78 -26.25 -19.06
N ASP A 189 -6.67 -27.18 -18.66
CA ASP A 189 -6.54 -27.94 -17.43
C ASP A 189 -5.24 -28.78 -17.37
N TRP A 190 -4.66 -29.08 -18.54
CA TRP A 190 -3.35 -29.73 -18.65
C TRP A 190 -2.20 -28.91 -18.00
N ILE A 191 -2.34 -27.59 -17.83
CA ILE A 191 -1.28 -26.73 -17.24
C ILE A 191 -0.88 -27.27 -15.88
N ASN A 192 -1.84 -27.70 -15.05
CA ASN A 192 -1.57 -28.15 -13.69
C ASN A 192 -2.08 -29.56 -13.39
N HIS A 193 -2.26 -30.38 -14.41
CA HIS A 193 -2.76 -31.74 -14.28
C HIS A 193 -1.96 -32.57 -13.26
N ASP A 194 -0.64 -32.43 -13.27
CA ASP A 194 0.27 -33.14 -12.37
C ASP A 194 0.63 -32.33 -11.12
N LYS A 195 -0.11 -31.26 -10.81
CA LYS A 195 0.19 -30.32 -9.72
C LYS A 195 1.62 -29.74 -9.78
N LYS A 196 2.19 -29.68 -10.96
CA LYS A 196 3.56 -29.21 -11.22
C LYS A 196 3.79 -27.77 -10.74
N TYR A 197 2.75 -26.93 -10.82
CA TYR A 197 2.79 -25.52 -10.46
C TYR A 197 2.02 -25.23 -9.18
N SER A 198 1.77 -26.23 -8.36
CA SER A 198 1.01 -26.18 -7.11
C SER A 198 -0.36 -25.51 -7.23
N TRP A 199 -0.41 -24.25 -7.60
CA TRP A 199 -1.65 -23.47 -7.62
C TRP A 199 -2.08 -23.05 -9.02
N ALA A 200 -1.16 -22.64 -9.90
CA ALA A 200 -1.45 -21.98 -11.18
C ALA A 200 -2.45 -20.82 -11.03
N GLU A 201 -2.25 -19.97 -10.01
CA GLU A 201 -3.14 -18.89 -9.59
C GLU A 201 -2.82 -17.56 -10.28
N GLY A 202 -3.72 -16.57 -10.15
CA GLY A 202 -3.57 -15.23 -10.68
C GLY A 202 -3.20 -15.22 -12.17
N PRO A 203 -3.88 -16.00 -13.04
CA PRO A 203 -3.47 -16.09 -14.44
C PRO A 203 -3.75 -14.77 -15.16
N VAL A 204 -2.75 -14.28 -15.90
CA VAL A 204 -2.89 -13.09 -16.76
C VAL A 204 -2.26 -13.35 -18.12
N MET A 205 -2.64 -12.57 -19.12
CA MET A 205 -2.12 -12.72 -20.46
C MET A 205 -1.69 -11.38 -21.08
N CYS A 206 -0.70 -11.43 -21.95
CA CYS A 206 -0.42 -10.36 -22.91
C CYS A 206 -0.10 -10.94 -24.29
N LYS A 207 -0.07 -10.08 -25.31
CA LYS A 207 0.36 -10.46 -26.64
C LYS A 207 1.54 -9.61 -27.08
N ARG A 208 2.54 -10.24 -27.67
CA ARG A 208 3.74 -9.57 -28.20
C ARG A 208 4.28 -10.30 -29.42
N ASP A 209 4.51 -9.58 -30.51
CA ASP A 209 5.09 -10.11 -31.75
C ASP A 209 4.36 -11.37 -32.28
N GLY A 210 3.00 -11.39 -32.15
CA GLY A 210 2.14 -12.49 -32.55
C GLY A 210 2.19 -13.74 -31.66
N TRP A 211 2.83 -13.64 -30.47
CA TRP A 211 2.79 -14.66 -29.45
C TRP A 211 1.82 -14.24 -28.34
N TYR A 212 0.99 -15.16 -27.86
CA TYR A 212 0.23 -15.10 -26.62
C TYR A 212 1.13 -15.60 -25.50
N TYR A 213 1.25 -14.80 -24.45
CA TYR A 213 1.98 -15.17 -23.23
C TYR A 213 0.98 -15.33 -22.09
N TYR A 214 1.01 -16.47 -21.44
CA TYR A 214 0.18 -16.83 -20.30
C TYR A 214 1.06 -16.89 -19.06
N PHE A 215 0.76 -16.07 -18.07
CA PHE A 215 1.49 -15.98 -16.82
C PHE A 215 0.63 -16.53 -15.69
N MET A 216 1.25 -17.20 -14.71
CA MET A 216 0.55 -17.75 -13.55
C MET A 216 1.48 -17.86 -12.34
N ALA A 217 0.97 -17.61 -11.13
CA ALA A 217 1.68 -17.86 -9.89
C ALA A 217 1.74 -19.37 -9.62
N GLY A 218 2.91 -19.87 -9.27
CA GLY A 218 3.12 -21.31 -9.11
C GLY A 218 3.03 -21.82 -7.68
N ASP A 219 3.52 -21.06 -6.72
CA ASP A 219 3.59 -21.48 -5.32
C ASP A 219 3.91 -20.30 -4.36
N VAL A 220 3.79 -20.53 -3.05
CA VAL A 220 4.13 -19.56 -1.98
C VAL A 220 5.60 -19.12 -1.96
N THR A 221 6.50 -19.93 -2.51
CA THR A 221 7.93 -19.58 -2.50
C THR A 221 8.26 -18.51 -3.54
N GLY A 222 7.22 -18.02 -4.21
CA GLY A 222 7.28 -17.01 -5.25
C GLY A 222 7.66 -17.59 -6.60
N GLY A 223 7.39 -16.84 -7.59
CA GLY A 223 7.64 -17.14 -8.98
C GLY A 223 6.37 -17.10 -9.80
N GLN A 224 6.51 -16.40 -10.90
CA GLN A 224 5.50 -16.31 -11.93
C GLN A 224 5.99 -17.14 -13.11
N TYR A 225 5.27 -18.20 -13.45
CA TYR A 225 5.58 -19.05 -14.60
C TYR A 225 5.01 -18.44 -15.87
N VAL A 226 5.65 -18.74 -16.99
CA VAL A 226 5.28 -18.21 -18.31
C VAL A 226 5.17 -19.34 -19.32
N LEU A 227 4.06 -19.39 -20.01
CA LEU A 227 3.84 -20.21 -21.20
C LEU A 227 3.61 -19.29 -22.39
N ARG A 228 3.96 -19.72 -23.60
CA ARG A 228 3.61 -18.99 -24.83
C ARG A 228 3.11 -19.88 -25.96
N SER A 229 2.25 -19.33 -26.80
CA SER A 229 1.73 -19.98 -28.01
C SER A 229 1.49 -18.97 -29.13
N ARG A 230 1.49 -19.41 -30.37
CA ARG A 230 1.09 -18.61 -31.53
C ARG A 230 -0.43 -18.50 -31.69
N SER A 231 -1.19 -19.28 -30.95
CA SER A 231 -2.65 -19.30 -31.03
C SER A 231 -3.30 -19.59 -29.69
N LEU A 232 -4.49 -19.05 -29.46
CA LEU A 232 -5.31 -19.45 -28.32
C LEU A 232 -5.90 -20.85 -28.61
N THR A 233 -5.38 -21.87 -27.97
CA THR A 233 -5.71 -23.28 -28.24
C THR A 233 -5.65 -24.13 -26.98
N ALA A 234 -6.48 -25.18 -26.94
CA ALA A 234 -6.43 -26.22 -25.91
C ALA A 234 -5.30 -27.24 -26.12
N ASP A 235 -4.68 -27.27 -27.31
CA ASP A 235 -3.61 -28.21 -27.66
C ASP A 235 -2.31 -27.86 -26.91
N SER A 236 -1.97 -28.66 -25.92
CA SER A 236 -0.78 -28.46 -25.09
C SER A 236 0.54 -28.47 -25.88
N ALA A 237 0.59 -29.19 -27.00
CA ALA A 237 1.79 -29.28 -27.85
C ALA A 237 2.15 -27.96 -28.54
N LYS A 238 1.19 -27.00 -28.60
CA LYS A 238 1.41 -25.66 -29.15
C LYS A 238 1.86 -24.64 -28.12
N TRP A 239 1.95 -25.01 -26.87
CA TRP A 239 2.40 -24.13 -25.79
C TRP A 239 3.83 -24.47 -25.38
N GLU A 240 4.70 -23.49 -25.42
CA GLU A 240 6.08 -23.57 -24.94
C GLU A 240 6.15 -23.06 -23.50
N ASN A 241 6.75 -23.85 -22.61
CA ASN A 241 7.03 -23.45 -21.24
C ASN A 241 8.36 -22.69 -21.17
N LEU A 242 8.30 -21.40 -20.80
CA LEU A 242 9.48 -20.54 -20.70
C LEU A 242 10.09 -20.51 -19.29
N GLY A 243 9.47 -21.18 -18.30
CA GLY A 243 9.94 -21.19 -16.92
C GLY A 243 9.46 -19.99 -16.12
N LYS A 244 10.27 -19.54 -15.15
CA LYS A 244 9.92 -18.45 -14.22
C LYS A 244 10.40 -17.10 -14.73
N ILE A 245 9.55 -16.08 -14.63
CA ILE A 245 9.90 -14.69 -14.89
C ILE A 245 10.56 -14.03 -13.65
N PHE A 246 10.22 -14.47 -12.43
CA PHE A 246 10.78 -13.99 -11.15
C PHE A 246 11.67 -15.07 -10.53
N ALA A 247 12.87 -15.25 -11.05
CA ALA A 247 13.79 -16.29 -10.56
C ALA A 247 14.35 -15.98 -9.15
N PHE A 248 14.38 -14.71 -8.77
CA PHE A 248 14.95 -14.21 -7.52
C PHE A 248 14.05 -14.40 -6.28
N SER A 249 12.80 -14.77 -6.45
CA SER A 249 11.85 -14.84 -5.33
C SER A 249 12.19 -15.88 -4.26
N LYS A 250 13.16 -16.74 -4.52
CA LYS A 250 13.72 -17.71 -3.57
C LYS A 250 15.01 -17.26 -2.88
N ASP A 251 15.56 -16.10 -3.26
CA ASP A 251 16.79 -15.60 -2.65
C ASP A 251 16.52 -15.21 -1.18
N PRO A 252 17.19 -15.85 -0.20
CA PRO A 252 16.99 -15.55 1.21
C PRO A 252 17.47 -14.14 1.61
N ASP A 253 18.32 -13.52 0.81
CA ASP A 253 18.80 -12.15 1.05
C ASP A 253 17.90 -11.08 0.41
N ASN A 254 16.90 -11.51 -0.38
CA ASN A 254 15.93 -10.60 -0.94
C ASN A 254 14.91 -10.12 0.12
N ARG A 255 14.76 -8.81 0.24
CA ARG A 255 13.74 -8.17 1.08
C ARG A 255 12.32 -8.56 0.65
N PHE A 256 12.08 -8.67 -0.66
CA PHE A 256 10.75 -8.93 -1.22
C PHE A 256 10.51 -10.44 -1.31
N ARG A 257 9.55 -10.93 -0.50
CA ARG A 257 9.19 -12.35 -0.40
C ARG A 257 7.94 -12.67 -1.20
N SER A 258 7.89 -13.86 -1.76
CA SER A 258 6.73 -14.37 -2.50
C SER A 258 6.23 -13.39 -3.57
N VAL A 259 7.15 -12.86 -4.39
CA VAL A 259 6.78 -11.99 -5.51
C VAL A 259 6.00 -12.81 -6.53
N ASN A 260 4.71 -12.50 -6.68
CA ASN A 260 3.78 -13.23 -7.56
C ASN A 260 2.53 -12.39 -7.87
N HIS A 261 1.49 -12.99 -8.43
CA HIS A 261 0.24 -12.32 -8.83
C HIS A 261 0.50 -11.02 -9.58
N MET A 262 1.29 -11.12 -10.65
CA MET A 262 1.60 -9.95 -11.47
C MET A 262 0.40 -9.51 -12.30
N SER A 263 0.32 -8.22 -12.60
CA SER A 263 -0.56 -7.72 -13.67
C SER A 263 -0.07 -8.21 -15.04
N SER A 264 -0.93 -8.16 -16.06
CA SER A 264 -0.48 -8.32 -17.44
C SER A 264 0.65 -7.34 -17.74
N PRO A 265 1.78 -7.77 -18.34
CA PRO A 265 2.78 -6.85 -18.84
C PRO A 265 2.20 -5.91 -19.89
N PHE A 266 2.59 -4.66 -19.83
CA PHE A 266 2.16 -3.63 -20.79
C PHE A 266 3.35 -2.84 -21.30
N ARG A 267 3.20 -2.29 -22.52
CA ARG A 267 4.24 -1.50 -23.18
C ARG A 267 3.98 -0.01 -23.04
N LEU A 268 5.01 0.76 -22.73
CA LEU A 268 5.00 2.21 -22.77
C LEU A 268 5.37 2.73 -24.17
N SER A 269 5.12 4.02 -24.42
CA SER A 269 5.43 4.68 -25.71
C SER A 269 6.91 4.70 -26.05
N ASP A 270 7.80 4.66 -25.05
CA ASP A 270 9.24 4.56 -25.22
C ASP A 270 9.75 3.15 -25.54
N GLY A 271 8.82 2.18 -25.64
CA GLY A 271 9.12 0.77 -25.94
C GLY A 271 9.44 -0.10 -24.75
N THR A 272 9.58 0.46 -23.55
CA THR A 272 9.79 -0.32 -22.33
C THR A 272 8.53 -1.06 -21.88
N TRP A 273 8.71 -2.20 -21.21
CA TRP A 273 7.62 -3.02 -20.69
C TRP A 273 7.65 -3.04 -19.18
N TRP A 274 6.47 -3.02 -18.59
CA TRP A 274 6.29 -2.94 -17.14
C TRP A 274 5.16 -3.84 -16.66
N CYS A 275 5.21 -4.22 -15.38
CA CYS A 275 4.09 -4.84 -14.67
C CYS A 275 4.10 -4.40 -13.20
N ILE A 276 2.99 -4.62 -12.52
CA ILE A 276 2.88 -4.58 -11.06
C ILE A 276 2.85 -6.03 -10.56
N ALA A 277 3.47 -6.31 -9.44
CA ALA A 277 3.37 -7.58 -8.74
C ALA A 277 3.33 -7.36 -7.24
N GLN A 278 2.63 -8.24 -6.53
CA GLN A 278 2.58 -8.19 -5.07
C GLN A 278 3.81 -8.81 -4.43
N SER A 279 4.10 -8.41 -3.20
CA SER A 279 5.18 -8.98 -2.39
C SER A 279 4.93 -8.76 -0.90
N TYR A 280 5.43 -9.65 -0.06
CA TYR A 280 5.62 -9.37 1.35
C TYR A 280 6.95 -8.64 1.58
N ASP A 281 6.98 -7.73 2.55
CA ASP A 281 8.19 -7.07 3.02
C ASP A 281 8.80 -7.89 4.16
N ALA A 282 9.95 -8.48 3.93
CA ALA A 282 10.64 -9.30 4.91
C ALA A 282 12.15 -9.23 4.67
N PRO A 283 12.80 -8.11 5.04
CA PRO A 283 14.24 -7.94 4.90
C PRO A 283 14.99 -8.97 5.74
N LYS A 284 16.23 -9.25 5.38
CA LYS A 284 17.06 -10.23 6.09
C LYS A 284 17.13 -9.91 7.58
N GLY A 285 16.73 -10.86 8.40
CA GLY A 285 16.74 -10.74 9.86
C GLY A 285 15.53 -10.00 10.46
N ASP A 286 14.54 -9.65 9.62
CA ASP A 286 13.32 -8.96 10.04
C ASP A 286 12.10 -9.48 9.26
N ASP A 287 10.88 -9.23 9.77
CA ASP A 287 9.64 -9.71 9.17
C ASP A 287 8.52 -8.68 9.31
N TRP A 288 8.04 -8.18 8.18
CA TRP A 288 6.93 -7.24 8.07
C TRP A 288 5.75 -7.84 7.29
N SER A 289 5.74 -9.16 7.11
CA SER A 289 4.70 -9.85 6.36
C SER A 289 3.29 -9.65 6.92
N GLY A 290 3.17 -9.32 8.22
CA GLY A 290 1.90 -8.94 8.85
C GLY A 290 1.26 -7.67 8.27
N GLN A 291 2.03 -6.79 7.63
CA GLN A 291 1.49 -5.63 6.92
C GLN A 291 0.77 -5.99 5.61
N GLY A 292 0.83 -7.26 5.19
CA GLY A 292 0.17 -7.77 4.00
C GLY A 292 1.01 -7.64 2.73
N ARG A 293 0.34 -7.72 1.60
CA ARG A 293 0.97 -7.78 0.27
C ARG A 293 1.04 -6.39 -0.34
N GLN A 294 2.26 -5.93 -0.59
CA GLN A 294 2.56 -4.60 -1.09
C GLN A 294 2.91 -4.66 -2.58
N ASP A 295 2.65 -3.59 -3.31
CA ASP A 295 2.85 -3.58 -4.76
C ASP A 295 4.21 -3.04 -5.18
N LEU A 296 4.86 -3.82 -6.05
CA LEU A 296 6.10 -3.50 -6.71
C LEU A 296 5.85 -3.14 -8.18
N ILE A 297 6.44 -2.04 -8.65
CA ILE A 297 6.57 -1.77 -10.09
C ILE A 297 7.84 -2.43 -10.59
N LEU A 298 7.72 -3.22 -11.66
CA LEU A 298 8.80 -4.03 -12.20
C LEU A 298 8.93 -3.82 -13.70
N GLN A 299 10.15 -3.57 -14.17
CA GLN A 299 10.44 -3.52 -15.59
C GLN A 299 10.57 -4.94 -16.14
N VAL A 300 9.79 -5.26 -17.17
CA VAL A 300 9.88 -6.54 -17.88
C VAL A 300 10.83 -6.37 -19.06
N GLN A 301 11.90 -7.14 -19.06
CA GLN A 301 12.85 -7.21 -20.17
C GLN A 301 12.56 -8.43 -21.04
N TRP A 302 13.00 -8.37 -22.29
CA TRP A 302 12.76 -9.43 -23.27
C TRP A 302 14.05 -9.82 -23.93
N THR A 303 14.31 -11.12 -23.99
CA THR A 303 15.42 -11.66 -24.78
C THR A 303 15.12 -11.56 -26.29
N ALA A 304 16.14 -11.73 -27.12
CA ALA A 304 15.98 -11.69 -28.58
C ALA A 304 15.02 -12.78 -29.10
N ASP A 305 14.93 -13.92 -28.43
CA ASP A 305 14.00 -15.02 -28.76
C ASP A 305 12.61 -14.85 -28.11
N GLY A 306 12.35 -13.69 -27.47
CA GLY A 306 11.05 -13.31 -26.92
C GLY A 306 10.73 -13.93 -25.56
N ARG A 307 11.72 -14.27 -24.73
CA ARG A 307 11.49 -14.70 -23.35
C ARG A 307 11.41 -13.49 -22.44
N PRO A 308 10.33 -13.33 -21.63
CA PRO A 308 10.26 -12.27 -20.63
C PRO A 308 11.07 -12.65 -19.39
N PHE A 309 11.67 -11.66 -18.77
CA PHE A 309 12.27 -11.78 -17.45
C PHE A 309 12.23 -10.44 -16.71
N VAL A 310 12.26 -10.49 -15.40
CA VAL A 310 12.29 -9.31 -14.55
C VAL A 310 13.61 -9.31 -13.78
N PRO A 311 14.41 -8.24 -13.91
CA PRO A 311 15.57 -8.03 -13.07
C PRO A 311 15.18 -8.04 -11.59
N TYR A 312 16.11 -8.45 -10.75
CA TYR A 312 15.95 -8.43 -9.30
C TYR A 312 15.35 -7.10 -8.81
N PRO A 313 14.21 -7.10 -8.12
CA PRO A 313 13.70 -5.88 -7.50
C PRO A 313 14.55 -5.60 -6.27
N SER A 314 15.51 -4.73 -6.43
CA SER A 314 16.32 -4.31 -5.33
C SER A 314 15.52 -3.33 -4.45
N ASP A 315 15.85 -3.29 -3.16
CA ASP A 315 15.44 -2.22 -2.25
C ASP A 315 16.24 -0.92 -2.48
N MET A 316 17.08 -0.93 -3.51
CA MET A 316 17.83 0.22 -4.00
C MET A 316 16.99 1.06 -4.96
N PRO A 317 17.29 2.35 -5.10
CA PRO A 317 16.62 3.20 -6.09
C PRO A 317 16.79 2.65 -7.52
N LEU A 318 15.68 2.57 -8.25
CA LEU A 318 15.60 2.13 -9.64
C LEU A 318 15.24 3.30 -10.55
N ALA A 319 15.62 3.24 -11.84
CA ALA A 319 15.18 4.22 -12.82
C ALA A 319 13.65 4.13 -12.98
N ARG A 320 12.96 5.28 -12.86
CA ARG A 320 11.51 5.35 -12.99
C ARG A 320 11.04 5.13 -14.42
N PRO A 321 9.79 4.70 -14.64
CA PRO A 321 9.16 4.74 -15.96
C PRO A 321 9.24 6.14 -16.57
N ASN A 322 9.42 6.24 -17.88
CA ASN A 322 9.46 7.52 -18.59
C ASN A 322 8.04 8.09 -18.78
N LEU A 323 7.43 8.45 -17.67
CA LEU A 323 6.07 8.97 -17.56
C LEU A 323 6.08 10.24 -16.71
N THR A 324 5.06 11.07 -16.88
CA THR A 324 4.93 12.35 -16.15
C THR A 324 3.81 12.26 -15.13
N ASN A 325 4.11 12.60 -13.87
CA ASN A 325 3.11 12.79 -12.83
C ASN A 325 2.20 13.98 -13.18
N ASN A 326 0.93 13.89 -12.81
CA ASN A 326 -0.08 14.94 -12.94
C ASN A 326 -0.24 15.81 -11.68
N GLY A 327 0.78 15.84 -10.81
CA GLY A 327 0.76 16.64 -9.57
C GLY A 327 0.23 15.87 -8.35
N LEU A 328 0.05 14.55 -8.45
CA LEU A 328 -0.30 13.74 -7.29
C LEU A 328 0.89 13.62 -6.33
N ALA A 329 0.59 13.57 -5.04
CA ALA A 329 1.56 13.29 -3.99
C ALA A 329 2.09 11.86 -4.07
N TRP A 330 3.31 11.64 -3.58
CA TRP A 330 3.97 10.32 -3.56
C TRP A 330 3.22 9.28 -2.72
N ARG A 331 2.45 9.71 -1.73
CA ARG A 331 1.66 8.82 -0.87
C ARG A 331 0.19 9.21 -0.90
N LEU A 332 -0.67 8.22 -0.79
CA LEU A 332 -2.11 8.43 -0.62
C LEU A 332 -2.36 9.33 0.59
N PRO A 333 -3.23 10.35 0.48
CA PRO A 333 -3.59 11.20 1.62
C PRO A 333 -4.30 10.36 2.68
N ARG A 334 -3.87 10.50 3.94
CA ARG A 334 -4.35 9.68 5.06
C ARG A 334 -4.94 10.47 6.21
N SER A 335 -4.53 11.74 6.36
CA SER A 335 -5.14 12.62 7.35
C SER A 335 -6.56 13.03 6.95
N ASP A 336 -7.44 13.19 7.94
CA ASP A 336 -8.84 13.59 7.73
C ASP A 336 -9.27 14.53 8.87
N GLU A 337 -9.94 15.63 8.52
CA GLU A 337 -10.53 16.59 9.46
C GLU A 337 -12.05 16.38 9.63
N PHE A 338 -12.60 15.36 9.00
CA PHE A 338 -14.02 15.03 9.01
C PHE A 338 -14.95 16.22 8.70
N SER A 339 -14.45 17.18 7.93
CA SER A 339 -15.16 18.41 7.57
C SER A 339 -16.17 18.23 6.44
N SER A 340 -16.08 17.14 5.69
CA SER A 340 -17.01 16.78 4.61
C SER A 340 -18.26 16.10 5.17
N SER A 341 -19.38 16.26 4.46
CA SER A 341 -20.61 15.49 4.72
C SER A 341 -20.52 14.01 4.35
N ASN A 342 -19.47 13.62 3.62
CA ASN A 342 -19.19 12.24 3.26
C ASN A 342 -17.84 11.83 3.83
N LEU A 343 -17.76 10.58 4.29
CA LEU A 343 -16.49 9.99 4.72
C LEU A 343 -15.57 9.85 3.50
N SER A 344 -14.29 10.15 3.68
CA SER A 344 -13.29 9.98 2.61
C SER A 344 -13.23 8.54 2.12
N LEU A 345 -12.99 8.34 0.82
CA LEU A 345 -12.82 7.03 0.19
C LEU A 345 -11.65 6.21 0.78
N TYR A 346 -10.69 6.84 1.44
CA TYR A 346 -9.54 6.16 2.07
C TYR A 346 -9.92 5.33 3.29
N TRP A 347 -11.08 5.60 3.91
CA TRP A 347 -11.59 4.82 5.02
C TRP A 347 -12.30 3.55 4.55
N HIS A 348 -12.14 2.49 5.32
CA HIS A 348 -12.87 1.24 5.19
C HIS A 348 -13.27 0.72 6.58
N PHE A 349 -14.15 -0.26 6.57
CA PHE A 349 -14.65 -0.90 7.78
C PHE A 349 -14.30 -2.39 7.74
N PHE A 350 -14.14 -2.98 8.89
CA PHE A 350 -13.83 -4.40 9.01
C PHE A 350 -14.95 -5.31 8.46
N ASN A 351 -16.20 -4.83 8.50
CA ASN A 351 -17.35 -5.56 7.97
C ASN A 351 -18.55 -4.64 7.70
N LYS A 352 -19.59 -5.23 7.10
CA LYS A 352 -20.84 -4.53 6.75
C LYS A 352 -21.53 -3.89 7.98
N ASN A 353 -21.48 -4.53 9.15
CA ASN A 353 -22.14 -4.00 10.35
C ASN A 353 -21.44 -2.74 10.86
N ALA A 354 -20.11 -2.73 10.87
CA ALA A 354 -19.31 -1.56 11.27
C ALA A 354 -19.58 -0.36 10.35
N ALA A 355 -19.76 -0.59 9.04
CA ALA A 355 -20.07 0.46 8.06
C ALA A 355 -21.39 1.22 8.33
N GLN A 356 -22.25 0.72 9.20
CA GLN A 356 -23.53 1.35 9.60
C GLN A 356 -23.46 2.04 10.96
N GLN A 357 -22.28 2.13 11.57
CA GLN A 357 -22.11 2.58 12.96
C GLN A 357 -21.28 3.85 13.07
N TYR A 358 -21.41 4.76 12.11
CA TYR A 358 -20.75 6.06 12.14
C TYR A 358 -21.65 7.18 11.62
N SER A 359 -21.22 8.42 11.86
CA SER A 359 -21.78 9.63 11.25
C SER A 359 -20.72 10.72 11.16
N VAL A 360 -20.68 11.45 10.06
CA VAL A 360 -19.89 12.69 9.88
C VAL A 360 -20.80 13.93 9.82
N THR A 361 -22.09 13.75 10.06
CA THR A 361 -23.10 14.83 10.00
C THR A 361 -23.78 15.13 11.33
N ASP A 362 -23.81 14.16 12.27
CA ASP A 362 -24.44 14.36 13.59
C ASP A 362 -23.75 15.46 14.42
N ASN A 363 -22.44 15.61 14.25
CA ASN A 363 -21.65 16.64 14.86
C ASN A 363 -20.72 17.21 13.76
N LYS A 364 -21.10 18.33 13.17
CA LYS A 364 -20.39 18.90 12.02
C LYS A 364 -18.90 19.12 12.31
N GLY A 365 -18.04 18.62 11.43
CA GLY A 365 -16.58 18.68 11.58
C GLY A 365 -16.03 17.62 12.54
N TRP A 366 -16.82 16.62 12.90
CA TRP A 366 -16.42 15.50 13.73
C TRP A 366 -16.90 14.17 13.14
N LEU A 367 -16.10 13.13 13.27
CA LEU A 367 -16.56 11.76 13.09
C LEU A 367 -17.19 11.29 14.39
N ARG A 368 -18.42 10.78 14.35
CA ARG A 368 -19.04 10.06 15.47
C ARG A 368 -19.04 8.56 15.18
N LEU A 369 -18.45 7.77 16.08
CA LEU A 369 -18.58 6.32 16.09
C LEU A 369 -19.67 5.91 17.08
N LYS A 370 -20.56 4.99 16.67
CA LYS A 370 -21.79 4.57 17.39
C LYS A 370 -21.81 3.06 17.62
N PRO A 371 -20.97 2.51 18.52
CA PRO A 371 -20.95 1.08 18.77
C PRO A 371 -22.28 0.58 19.29
N LYS A 372 -22.85 -0.42 18.62
CA LYS A 372 -24.11 -1.08 19.05
C LYS A 372 -23.81 -2.32 19.90
N ILE A 373 -22.90 -3.15 19.46
CA ILE A 373 -22.45 -4.37 20.15
C ILE A 373 -20.94 -4.45 19.94
N GLY A 374 -20.17 -4.50 21.04
CA GLY A 374 -18.72 -4.56 20.98
C GLY A 374 -18.09 -3.28 20.42
N ARG A 375 -17.00 -3.48 19.69
CA ARG A 375 -16.20 -2.39 19.10
C ARG A 375 -16.67 -2.04 17.70
N THR A 376 -16.73 -0.74 17.40
CA THR A 376 -16.80 -0.25 16.03
C THR A 376 -15.54 0.57 15.71
N HIS A 377 -15.09 0.54 14.46
CA HIS A 377 -13.89 1.23 14.02
C HIS A 377 -13.98 1.64 12.56
N ILE A 378 -13.22 2.67 12.21
CA ILE A 378 -12.88 3.02 10.83
C ILE A 378 -11.38 2.88 10.66
N LEU A 379 -10.98 2.32 9.53
CA LEU A 379 -9.62 1.87 9.31
C LEU A 379 -9.08 2.35 7.96
N GLN A 380 -7.75 2.41 7.89
CA GLN A 380 -6.96 2.53 6.67
C GLN A 380 -5.89 1.44 6.70
N LYS A 381 -5.39 1.04 5.52
CA LYS A 381 -4.27 0.08 5.46
C LYS A 381 -3.01 0.69 6.07
N GLU A 382 -2.31 -0.04 6.91
CA GLU A 382 -1.01 0.40 7.40
C GLU A 382 0.01 0.44 6.25
N ALA A 383 0.78 1.53 6.15
CA ALA A 383 1.72 1.73 5.07
C ALA A 383 3.00 2.40 5.56
N GLY A 384 3.94 1.58 5.98
CA GLY A 384 5.27 2.03 6.43
C GLY A 384 5.55 1.71 7.88
N HIS A 385 6.82 1.87 8.23
CA HIS A 385 7.37 1.44 9.52
C HIS A 385 7.71 2.63 10.44
N TYR A 386 7.56 3.86 9.94
CA TYR A 386 7.89 5.09 10.67
C TYR A 386 6.78 6.10 10.43
N TYR A 387 5.95 6.32 11.43
CA TYR A 387 4.86 7.30 11.37
C TYR A 387 4.39 7.70 12.77
N SER A 388 3.61 8.75 12.84
CA SER A 388 2.81 9.12 14.00
C SER A 388 1.34 9.22 13.63
N LEU A 389 0.46 8.90 14.57
CA LEU A 389 -0.98 9.10 14.49
C LEU A 389 -1.38 10.06 15.59
N VAL A 390 -2.16 11.09 15.25
CA VAL A 390 -2.71 12.04 16.23
C VAL A 390 -4.20 12.16 16.04
N THR A 391 -4.95 12.15 17.13
CA THR A 391 -6.39 12.43 17.14
C THR A 391 -6.80 13.21 18.37
N ARG A 392 -7.87 13.97 18.26
CA ARG A 392 -8.60 14.50 19.42
C ARG A 392 -9.91 13.73 19.55
N VAL A 393 -10.10 13.10 20.69
CA VAL A 393 -11.28 12.29 20.98
C VAL A 393 -12.09 12.91 22.12
N ARG A 394 -13.42 12.85 22.01
CA ARG A 394 -14.36 13.21 23.07
C ARG A 394 -15.18 11.97 23.42
N LEU A 395 -15.05 11.52 24.66
CA LEU A 395 -15.76 10.39 25.23
C LEU A 395 -16.24 10.71 26.65
N ASN A 396 -17.54 10.62 26.88
CA ASN A 396 -18.10 10.65 28.22
C ASN A 396 -18.28 9.21 28.76
N ALA A 397 -17.18 8.56 29.07
CA ALA A 397 -17.21 7.22 29.65
C ALA A 397 -17.70 7.24 31.11
N LEU A 398 -18.63 6.35 31.45
CA LEU A 398 -19.31 6.25 32.74
C LEU A 398 -19.27 4.83 33.34
N ALA A 399 -18.82 3.83 32.59
CA ALA A 399 -18.76 2.44 33.01
C ALA A 399 -17.56 1.72 32.39
N SER A 400 -17.07 0.69 33.05
CA SER A 400 -15.99 -0.17 32.54
C SER A 400 -16.37 -0.77 31.18
N GLY A 401 -15.38 -0.87 30.27
CA GLY A 401 -15.56 -1.31 28.89
C GLY A 401 -16.03 -0.20 27.94
N GLN A 402 -16.18 1.03 28.40
CA GLN A 402 -16.40 2.20 27.54
C GLN A 402 -15.05 2.84 27.24
N GLU A 403 -14.62 2.77 25.99
CA GLU A 403 -13.31 3.30 25.56
C GLU A 403 -13.35 3.80 24.12
N ALA A 404 -12.48 4.77 23.79
CA ALA A 404 -12.33 5.28 22.43
C ALA A 404 -10.92 5.84 22.18
N GLY A 405 -10.42 5.71 20.97
CA GLY A 405 -9.08 6.20 20.63
C GLY A 405 -8.52 5.66 19.32
N ILE A 406 -7.20 5.49 19.28
CA ILE A 406 -6.43 4.98 18.15
C ILE A 406 -6.37 3.46 18.21
N TYR A 407 -6.50 2.82 17.04
CA TYR A 407 -6.53 1.38 16.88
C TYR A 407 -5.60 0.91 15.76
N LEU A 408 -4.83 -0.15 16.02
CA LEU A 408 -4.12 -0.91 15.00
C LEU A 408 -4.52 -2.38 15.18
N ALA A 409 -4.71 -3.10 14.08
CA ALA A 409 -5.03 -4.52 14.16
C ALA A 409 -4.51 -5.30 12.96
N SER A 410 -4.08 -6.55 13.23
CA SER A 410 -3.85 -7.54 12.18
C SER A 410 -5.12 -7.78 11.36
N GLY A 411 -5.00 -8.32 10.16
CA GLY A 411 -6.12 -8.52 9.26
C GLY A 411 -7.25 -9.40 9.80
N ASN A 412 -7.02 -10.18 10.86
CA ASN A 412 -8.01 -10.98 11.55
C ASN A 412 -8.30 -10.50 12.99
N GLU A 413 -7.79 -9.32 13.37
CA GLU A 413 -7.88 -8.72 14.71
C GLU A 413 -7.33 -9.58 15.87
N SER A 414 -6.66 -10.70 15.59
CA SER A 414 -6.08 -11.57 16.64
C SER A 414 -5.00 -10.87 17.46
N VAL A 415 -4.28 -9.95 16.83
CA VAL A 415 -3.35 -9.03 17.48
C VAL A 415 -3.80 -7.61 17.21
N ASN A 416 -3.95 -6.82 18.28
CA ASN A 416 -4.34 -5.43 18.16
C ASN A 416 -3.65 -4.55 19.19
N VAL A 417 -3.55 -3.27 18.86
CA VAL A 417 -3.02 -2.19 19.69
C VAL A 417 -4.14 -1.20 19.95
N ARG A 418 -4.31 -0.80 21.20
CA ARG A 418 -5.27 0.23 21.61
C ARG A 418 -4.56 1.33 22.38
N LEU A 419 -4.72 2.56 21.93
CA LEU A 419 -4.34 3.76 22.67
C LEU A 419 -5.60 4.60 22.84
N CYS A 420 -6.15 4.65 24.06
CA CYS A 420 -7.49 5.17 24.27
C CYS A 420 -7.64 5.95 25.57
N THR A 421 -8.74 6.70 25.66
CA THR A 421 -9.34 7.11 26.93
C THR A 421 -10.55 6.22 27.20
N GLY A 422 -10.82 5.93 28.47
CA GLY A 422 -11.91 5.05 28.86
C GLY A 422 -12.25 5.18 30.34
N PHE A 423 -12.97 4.17 30.86
CA PHE A 423 -13.37 4.11 32.25
C PHE A 423 -13.07 2.72 32.83
N GLU A 424 -12.39 2.68 33.97
CA GLU A 424 -12.01 1.47 34.65
C GLU A 424 -11.94 1.71 36.16
N GLU A 425 -12.37 0.73 36.96
CA GLU A 425 -12.33 0.81 38.43
C GLU A 425 -12.89 2.11 39.03
N GLY A 426 -13.99 2.62 38.47
CA GLY A 426 -14.66 3.82 38.97
C GLY A 426 -14.03 5.15 38.58
N ARG A 427 -13.04 5.18 37.68
CA ARG A 427 -12.31 6.39 37.25
C ARG A 427 -12.09 6.44 35.75
N LYS A 428 -11.92 7.65 35.21
CA LYS A 428 -11.49 7.86 33.83
C LYS A 428 -10.00 7.58 33.72
N ILE A 429 -9.60 6.88 32.65
CA ILE A 429 -8.21 6.47 32.42
C ILE A 429 -7.76 6.79 30.98
N PHE A 430 -6.44 6.82 30.79
CA PHE A 430 -5.78 6.55 29.52
C PHE A 430 -5.23 5.15 29.57
N ASN A 431 -5.37 4.41 28.48
CA ASN A 431 -4.83 3.06 28.36
C ASN A 431 -4.05 2.90 27.06
N PHE A 432 -2.89 2.24 27.15
CA PHE A 432 -2.07 1.84 26.00
C PHE A 432 -1.74 0.35 26.13
N ALA A 433 -2.27 -0.46 25.21
CA ALA A 433 -2.23 -1.90 25.35
C ALA A 433 -2.02 -2.62 24.01
N MET A 434 -1.29 -3.76 24.09
CA MET A 434 -1.14 -4.75 23.02
C MET A 434 -0.90 -6.13 23.65
N GLY A 435 -1.74 -7.11 23.34
CA GLY A 435 -1.62 -8.46 23.89
C GLY A 435 -1.66 -8.45 25.43
N GLY A 436 -0.68 -9.08 26.06
CA GLY A 436 -0.54 -9.12 27.53
C GLY A 436 0.08 -7.87 28.16
N GLN A 437 0.51 -6.89 27.37
CA GLN A 437 1.07 -5.63 27.85
C GLN A 437 -0.03 -4.57 27.92
N SER A 438 -0.20 -3.93 29.08
CA SER A 438 -1.16 -2.83 29.26
C SER A 438 -0.61 -1.82 30.26
N PHE A 439 -0.65 -0.56 29.88
CA PHE A 439 -0.24 0.57 30.71
C PHE A 439 -1.42 1.52 30.86
N SER A 440 -1.80 1.79 32.11
CA SER A 440 -2.91 2.67 32.43
C SER A 440 -2.45 3.84 33.30
N THR A 441 -3.02 5.00 33.07
CA THR A 441 -2.86 6.18 33.92
C THR A 441 -4.17 6.94 34.06
N GLU A 442 -4.37 7.63 35.18
CA GLU A 442 -5.60 8.37 35.44
C GLU A 442 -5.78 9.53 34.44
N ASN A 443 -6.97 9.65 33.85
CA ASN A 443 -7.35 10.80 33.03
C ASN A 443 -7.93 11.93 33.90
N LYS A 444 -7.07 12.91 34.23
CA LYS A 444 -7.43 14.14 34.97
C LYS A 444 -7.85 15.30 34.06
N ILE A 445 -7.82 15.12 32.73
CA ILE A 445 -8.16 16.14 31.75
C ILE A 445 -9.68 16.24 31.58
N GLY A 446 -10.37 15.11 31.47
CA GLY A 446 -11.81 15.05 31.30
C GLY A 446 -12.21 14.31 30.01
N GLU A 447 -13.31 14.77 29.37
CA GLU A 447 -13.93 14.05 28.26
C GLU A 447 -13.24 14.27 26.91
N SER A 448 -12.67 15.46 26.69
CA SER A 448 -12.01 15.82 25.44
C SER A 448 -10.50 15.81 25.62
N VAL A 449 -9.84 14.91 24.94
CA VAL A 449 -8.40 14.63 25.11
C VAL A 449 -7.72 14.43 23.75
N TRP A 450 -6.42 14.68 23.71
CA TRP A 450 -5.58 14.36 22.58
C TRP A 450 -4.82 13.05 22.83
N LEU A 451 -4.73 12.21 21.79
CA LEU A 451 -3.96 10.96 21.81
C LEU A 451 -2.97 10.99 20.64
N LYS A 452 -1.76 10.51 20.90
CA LYS A 452 -0.72 10.35 19.89
C LYS A 452 -0.05 8.99 20.03
N LEU A 453 0.05 8.26 18.92
CA LEU A 453 0.84 7.05 18.78
C LEU A 453 2.04 7.33 17.86
N GLU A 454 3.24 7.03 18.28
CA GLU A 454 4.43 7.05 17.45
C GLU A 454 4.90 5.64 17.17
N ARG A 455 5.24 5.38 15.90
CA ARG A 455 5.84 4.13 15.46
C ARG A 455 7.24 4.37 14.91
N LYS A 456 8.23 3.64 15.44
CA LYS A 456 9.61 3.60 14.97
C LYS A 456 10.01 2.13 14.80
N ALA A 457 9.96 1.62 13.58
CA ALA A 457 10.09 0.19 13.31
C ALA A 457 9.07 -0.61 14.16
N HIS A 458 9.52 -1.63 14.89
CA HIS A 458 8.67 -2.44 15.77
C HIS A 458 8.30 -1.77 17.10
N GLU A 459 8.76 -0.56 17.35
CA GLU A 459 8.50 0.15 18.60
C GLU A 459 7.29 1.08 18.48
N LEU A 460 6.36 0.92 19.42
CA LEU A 460 5.20 1.80 19.57
C LEU A 460 5.29 2.55 20.90
N THR A 461 5.00 3.86 20.85
CA THR A 461 4.92 4.71 22.05
C THR A 461 3.61 5.48 22.04
N GLY A 462 2.86 5.37 23.13
CA GLY A 462 1.56 6.04 23.32
C GLY A 462 1.70 7.30 24.19
N TYR A 463 0.96 8.36 23.80
CA TYR A 463 0.95 9.62 24.52
C TYR A 463 -0.47 10.18 24.63
N TYR A 464 -0.70 11.00 25.67
CA TYR A 464 -1.88 11.83 25.81
C TYR A 464 -1.51 13.30 26.03
N SER A 465 -2.46 14.20 25.78
CA SER A 465 -2.30 15.64 25.99
C SER A 465 -3.65 16.32 26.24
N SER A 466 -3.63 17.44 26.95
CA SER A 466 -4.80 18.32 27.12
C SER A 466 -4.97 19.32 25.98
N ASP A 467 -3.88 19.70 25.31
CA ASP A 467 -3.82 20.81 24.35
C ASP A 467 -3.28 20.41 22.95
N GLY A 468 -2.80 19.15 22.80
CA GLY A 468 -2.17 18.67 21.58
C GLY A 468 -0.74 19.19 21.35
N LEU A 469 -0.17 19.92 22.31
CA LEU A 469 1.16 20.54 22.23
C LEU A 469 2.13 19.91 23.23
N GLN A 470 1.68 19.74 24.47
CA GLN A 470 2.47 19.10 25.53
C GLN A 470 2.02 17.65 25.71
N TRP A 471 2.92 16.72 25.45
CA TRP A 471 2.64 15.30 25.43
C TRP A 471 3.20 14.56 26.65
N HIS A 472 2.38 13.71 27.24
CA HIS A 472 2.73 12.84 28.34
C HIS A 472 2.68 11.40 27.89
N GLN A 473 3.78 10.67 28.05
CA GLN A 473 3.87 9.26 27.67
C GLN A 473 3.04 8.38 28.62
N ILE A 474 2.40 7.35 28.07
CA ILE A 474 1.67 6.34 28.82
C ILE A 474 2.54 5.08 28.90
N GLY A 475 2.98 4.72 30.11
CA GLY A 475 3.82 3.56 30.33
C GLY A 475 5.18 3.61 29.62
N THR A 476 5.56 2.52 29.01
CA THR A 476 6.82 2.35 28.26
C THR A 476 6.55 1.99 26.80
N VAL A 477 7.62 1.83 26.03
CA VAL A 477 7.55 1.36 24.64
C VAL A 477 7.00 -0.06 24.59
N ILE A 478 6.08 -0.33 23.67
CA ILE A 478 5.58 -1.66 23.33
C ILE A 478 6.30 -2.14 22.06
N ASN A 479 6.81 -3.37 22.09
CA ASN A 479 7.34 -4.04 20.90
C ASN A 479 6.19 -4.67 20.11
N ALA A 480 5.98 -4.22 18.88
CA ALA A 480 4.90 -4.63 17.99
C ALA A 480 5.27 -5.74 17.00
N SER A 481 6.42 -6.40 17.16
CA SER A 481 6.88 -7.44 16.22
C SER A 481 5.86 -8.57 16.03
N GLU A 482 5.02 -8.85 17.03
CA GLU A 482 3.92 -9.82 16.90
C GLU A 482 2.81 -9.34 15.95
N LEU A 483 2.57 -8.04 15.84
CA LEU A 483 1.63 -7.46 14.87
C LEU A 483 2.22 -7.47 13.46
N ASP A 484 3.53 -7.33 13.35
CA ASP A 484 4.23 -7.09 12.08
C ASP A 484 4.52 -8.36 11.29
N LYS A 485 4.54 -9.52 11.94
CA LYS A 485 4.74 -10.81 11.29
C LYS A 485 3.41 -11.50 10.92
N ALA A 486 3.50 -12.51 10.07
CA ALA A 486 2.35 -13.36 9.74
C ALA A 486 1.74 -13.97 11.00
N GLN A 487 0.42 -13.85 11.14
CA GLN A 487 -0.30 -14.35 12.31
C GLN A 487 -0.48 -15.88 12.24
N PRO A 488 -0.41 -16.61 13.38
CA PRO A 488 -0.73 -18.03 13.42
C PRO A 488 -2.12 -18.30 12.85
N ASN A 489 -2.23 -19.31 12.00
CA ASN A 489 -3.48 -19.71 11.33
C ASN A 489 -4.11 -18.64 10.43
N PHE A 490 -3.36 -17.57 10.09
CA PHE A 490 -3.77 -16.53 9.18
C PHE A 490 -2.55 -16.03 8.39
N ASN A 491 -2.47 -16.38 7.12
CA ASN A 491 -1.28 -16.22 6.27
C ASN A 491 -0.99 -14.77 5.84
N SER A 492 -1.41 -13.78 6.60
CA SER A 492 -1.27 -12.36 6.23
C SER A 492 -1.85 -12.02 4.86
N TRP A 493 -2.87 -12.79 4.43
CA TRP A 493 -3.61 -12.49 3.20
C TRP A 493 -4.28 -11.14 3.26
N VAL A 494 -4.54 -10.68 4.47
CA VAL A 494 -5.09 -9.37 4.78
C VAL A 494 -4.16 -8.71 5.79
N GLY A 495 -3.55 -7.63 5.36
CA GLY A 495 -2.55 -6.92 6.16
C GLY A 495 -3.14 -6.08 7.29
N THR A 496 -2.25 -5.61 8.15
CA THR A 496 -2.55 -4.72 9.28
C THR A 496 -3.23 -3.44 8.81
N SER A 497 -4.22 -3.01 9.58
CA SER A 497 -4.93 -1.75 9.42
C SER A 497 -4.80 -0.88 10.67
N LEU A 498 -4.94 0.43 10.48
CA LEU A 498 -4.86 1.44 11.54
C LEU A 498 -6.03 2.44 11.41
N GLY A 499 -6.42 3.04 12.51
CA GLY A 499 -7.49 4.03 12.48
C GLY A 499 -8.03 4.40 13.86
N LEU A 500 -9.34 4.57 13.95
CA LEU A 500 -10.05 5.02 15.14
C LEU A 500 -11.11 4.00 15.56
N PHE A 501 -11.33 3.90 16.87
CA PHE A 501 -12.35 2.98 17.41
C PHE A 501 -13.12 3.60 18.56
N ALA A 502 -14.32 3.07 18.80
CA ALA A 502 -15.09 3.25 20.02
C ALA A 502 -15.72 1.91 20.44
N GLU A 503 -15.86 1.69 21.74
CA GLU A 503 -16.46 0.49 22.33
C GLU A 503 -17.37 0.86 23.50
N GLY A 504 -18.52 0.19 23.60
CA GLY A 504 -19.47 0.32 24.71
C GLY A 504 -20.19 1.67 24.81
N ARG A 505 -19.72 2.72 24.13
CA ARG A 505 -20.33 4.06 24.10
C ARG A 505 -19.92 4.81 22.85
N GLU A 506 -20.80 5.70 22.35
CA GLU A 506 -20.45 6.59 21.24
C GLU A 506 -19.34 7.56 21.62
N ALA A 507 -18.49 7.88 20.64
CA ALA A 507 -17.40 8.83 20.78
C ALA A 507 -17.25 9.69 19.53
N ASP A 508 -16.80 10.92 19.74
CA ASP A 508 -16.53 11.88 18.67
C ASP A 508 -15.03 12.07 18.47
N PHE A 509 -14.61 12.17 17.20
CA PHE A 509 -13.22 12.43 16.79
C PHE A 509 -13.17 13.67 15.91
N ASP A 510 -12.38 14.66 16.31
CA ASP A 510 -12.24 15.95 15.61
C ASP A 510 -11.39 15.82 14.35
N LEU A 511 -10.34 14.99 14.42
CA LEU A 511 -9.41 14.80 13.33
C LEU A 511 -8.66 13.48 13.47
N PHE A 512 -8.06 13.07 12.37
CA PHE A 512 -7.06 12.01 12.30
C PHE A 512 -5.87 12.51 11.50
N VAL A 513 -4.69 12.56 12.10
CA VAL A 513 -3.45 12.99 11.46
C VAL A 513 -2.52 11.81 11.30
N TYR A 514 -2.04 11.58 10.08
CA TYR A 514 -1.02 10.59 9.77
C TYR A 514 0.28 11.28 9.39
N LYS A 515 1.42 10.84 9.95
CA LYS A 515 2.73 11.48 9.83
C LYS A 515 2.72 12.95 10.24
N ASP A 516 2.32 13.19 11.47
CA ASP A 516 2.33 14.51 12.10
C ASP A 516 3.74 15.12 12.11
N GLY A 517 3.95 16.21 11.38
CA GLY A 517 5.23 16.89 11.27
C GLY A 517 5.76 17.48 12.57
N TYR A 518 4.87 17.69 13.56
CA TYR A 518 5.24 18.12 14.92
C TYR A 518 5.71 16.95 15.81
N SER A 519 5.72 15.76 15.27
CA SER A 519 6.40 14.57 15.82
C SER A 519 7.71 14.35 15.06
N GLU A 520 8.66 13.64 15.68
CA GLU A 520 9.95 13.33 15.04
C GLU A 520 9.74 12.50 13.77
N GLN A 521 10.36 12.94 12.66
CA GLN A 521 10.33 12.27 11.36
C GLN A 521 11.68 11.59 11.11
N PRO A 522 11.84 10.27 11.42
CA PRO A 522 13.08 9.55 11.17
C PRO A 522 13.35 9.38 9.69
N LEU A 523 14.58 9.67 9.22
CA LEU A 523 14.93 9.50 7.81
C LEU A 523 15.14 8.04 7.40
N ALA A 524 15.24 7.11 8.33
CA ALA A 524 15.13 5.67 8.04
C ALA A 524 13.78 5.29 7.40
N GLY A 525 12.73 6.10 7.61
CA GLY A 525 11.41 5.96 6.98
C GLY A 525 11.30 6.57 5.58
N ALA A 526 12.41 6.90 4.91
CA ALA A 526 12.38 7.48 3.57
C ALA A 526 11.69 6.56 2.56
N ASN A 527 10.82 7.15 1.75
CA ASN A 527 10.01 6.45 0.77
C ASN A 527 10.65 6.44 -0.63
N ASN A 528 11.56 7.35 -0.88
CA ASN A 528 12.38 7.40 -2.07
C ASN A 528 13.71 8.09 -1.73
N TYR A 529 14.78 7.77 -2.43
CA TYR A 529 16.09 8.36 -2.17
C TYR A 529 17.05 8.13 -3.34
N TRP A 530 18.14 8.88 -3.35
CA TRP A 530 19.26 8.66 -4.25
C TRP A 530 20.55 9.19 -3.61
N GLY A 531 21.66 8.48 -3.84
CA GLY A 531 22.99 8.90 -3.36
C GLY A 531 23.12 8.98 -1.84
N VAL A 532 22.31 8.23 -1.12
CA VAL A 532 22.39 8.04 0.33
C VAL A 532 22.27 6.54 0.69
N THR A 533 22.79 6.17 1.84
CA THR A 533 22.55 4.86 2.48
C THR A 533 21.60 5.06 3.65
N LEU A 534 20.58 4.22 3.75
CA LEU A 534 19.68 4.16 4.90
C LEU A 534 20.28 3.22 5.95
N SER A 535 20.39 3.70 7.20
CA SER A 535 20.76 2.88 8.36
C SER A 535 19.53 2.64 9.24
N GLN A 536 19.02 1.43 9.24
CA GLN A 536 17.91 1.05 10.12
C GLN A 536 18.35 1.04 11.58
N VAL A 537 19.60 0.68 11.87
CA VAL A 537 20.14 0.62 13.23
C VAL A 537 20.23 2.01 13.85
N ASP A 538 20.74 2.99 13.08
CA ASP A 538 20.90 4.37 13.55
C ASP A 538 19.68 5.24 13.30
N GLY A 539 18.72 4.76 12.53
CA GLY A 539 17.56 5.52 12.08
C GLY A 539 17.93 6.70 11.16
N ALA A 540 19.11 6.66 10.52
CA ALA A 540 19.71 7.79 9.82
C ALA A 540 19.98 7.50 8.35
N ILE A 541 20.18 8.56 7.56
CA ILE A 541 20.77 8.49 6.23
C ILE A 541 22.21 9.01 6.25
N LEU A 542 23.08 8.38 5.47
CA LEU A 542 24.45 8.84 5.21
C LEU A 542 24.59 9.18 3.74
N ASN A 543 25.15 10.34 3.41
CA ASN A 543 25.38 10.72 2.02
C ASN A 543 26.48 9.88 1.37
N ASN A 544 26.16 9.19 0.28
CA ASN A 544 27.12 8.47 -0.57
C ASN A 544 27.61 9.32 -1.72
N ASP A 545 26.90 10.41 -2.01
CA ASP A 545 27.19 11.35 -3.08
C ASP A 545 27.04 12.79 -2.59
N ALA A 546 27.73 13.73 -3.23
CA ALA A 546 27.74 15.14 -2.84
C ALA A 546 26.37 15.83 -2.95
N GLY A 547 25.44 15.26 -3.72
CA GLY A 547 24.08 15.76 -3.92
C GLY A 547 23.00 14.76 -3.53
N GLY A 548 23.32 13.76 -2.70
CA GLY A 548 22.38 12.73 -2.25
C GLY A 548 21.17 13.32 -1.54
N TRP A 549 20.02 12.68 -1.70
CA TRP A 549 18.75 13.11 -1.10
C TRP A 549 17.90 11.94 -0.66
N ALA A 550 17.01 12.20 0.31
CA ALA A 550 15.96 11.29 0.75
C ALA A 550 14.62 12.03 0.81
N MET A 551 13.51 11.29 0.62
CA MET A 551 12.16 11.82 0.61
C MET A 551 11.28 11.09 1.62
N LEU A 552 10.56 11.86 2.43
CA LEU A 552 9.48 11.41 3.30
C LEU A 552 8.14 11.84 2.69
N GLY A 553 7.36 10.88 2.19
CA GLY A 553 6.09 11.19 1.55
C GLY A 553 4.97 11.45 2.55
N GLY A 554 4.18 12.50 2.31
CA GLY A 554 2.94 12.79 3.01
C GLY A 554 3.10 13.28 4.45
N VAL A 555 4.11 14.09 4.76
CA VAL A 555 4.29 14.71 6.09
C VAL A 555 3.26 15.82 6.28
N ASP A 556 2.48 15.76 7.36
CA ASP A 556 1.46 16.75 7.70
C ASP A 556 2.10 17.92 8.48
N MET A 557 2.14 19.11 7.87
CA MET A 557 2.75 20.32 8.43
C MET A 557 1.74 21.25 9.11
N GLY A 558 0.62 20.69 9.56
CA GLY A 558 -0.42 21.41 10.27
C GLY A 558 -1.56 21.90 9.36
N ARG A 559 -2.48 22.64 9.93
CA ARG A 559 -3.73 23.05 9.29
C ARG A 559 -4.29 24.33 9.89
N GLY A 560 -5.10 25.06 9.13
CA GLY A 560 -5.75 26.29 9.58
C GLY A 560 -4.73 27.32 10.07
N ALA A 561 -4.86 27.73 11.32
CA ALA A 561 -3.94 28.64 11.99
C ALA A 561 -2.64 27.96 12.48
N ASN A 562 -2.68 26.64 12.68
CA ASN A 562 -1.52 25.85 13.11
C ASN A 562 -0.67 25.47 11.89
N LYS A 563 0.37 26.26 11.62
CA LYS A 563 1.28 26.12 10.47
C LYS A 563 2.71 25.95 10.97
N ALA A 564 3.46 25.07 10.35
CA ALA A 564 4.88 24.95 10.61
C ALA A 564 5.61 26.25 10.20
N THR A 565 6.41 26.80 11.11
CA THR A 565 7.16 28.07 10.93
C THR A 565 8.66 27.91 11.17
N SER A 566 9.08 26.78 11.69
CA SER A 566 10.49 26.41 11.86
C SER A 566 10.67 24.91 11.72
N ILE A 567 11.90 24.52 11.42
CA ILE A 567 12.34 23.13 11.30
C ILE A 567 13.61 22.92 12.11
N SER A 568 13.71 21.80 12.78
CA SER A 568 14.92 21.30 13.43
C SER A 568 15.33 19.99 12.77
N LEU A 569 16.63 19.80 12.55
CA LEU A 569 17.17 18.51 12.11
C LEU A 569 18.28 18.04 13.05
N THR A 570 18.40 16.71 13.19
CA THR A 570 19.46 16.05 13.95
C THR A 570 20.51 15.51 12.99
N ALA A 571 21.72 16.07 13.03
CA ALA A 571 22.81 15.77 12.10
C ALA A 571 24.12 15.44 12.81
N ALA A 572 24.97 14.66 12.13
CA ALA A 572 26.37 14.39 12.50
C ALA A 572 27.25 14.57 11.26
N ALA A 573 28.45 15.11 11.42
CA ALA A 573 29.30 15.43 10.28
C ALA A 573 30.79 15.32 10.57
N LEU A 574 31.55 14.73 9.63
CA LEU A 574 33.01 14.72 9.63
C LEU A 574 33.59 16.04 9.10
N SER A 575 32.90 16.68 8.17
CA SER A 575 33.27 17.96 7.57
C SER A 575 32.09 18.90 7.48
N ASN A 576 32.35 20.19 7.29
CA ASN A 576 31.27 21.16 7.06
C ASN A 576 30.51 20.85 5.78
N GLY A 577 29.21 21.12 5.79
CA GLY A 577 28.32 20.97 4.65
C GLY A 577 27.03 21.74 4.84
N SER A 578 26.00 21.39 4.09
CA SER A 578 24.67 21.95 4.27
C SER A 578 23.58 20.94 3.88
N VAL A 579 22.39 21.17 4.40
CA VAL A 579 21.18 20.43 4.06
C VAL A 579 20.17 21.40 3.49
N GLU A 580 19.64 21.09 2.30
CA GLU A 580 18.51 21.79 1.72
C GLU A 580 17.24 21.00 2.03
N ILE A 581 16.20 21.70 2.46
CA ILE A 581 14.87 21.15 2.68
C ILE A 581 13.95 21.66 1.58
N TRP A 582 13.33 20.73 0.88
CA TRP A 582 12.38 21.00 -0.20
C TRP A 582 11.06 20.32 0.07
N ILE A 583 9.97 20.83 -0.48
CA ILE A 583 8.64 20.21 -0.46
C ILE A 583 8.14 20.03 -1.89
N ASP A 584 7.41 18.93 -2.06
CA ASP A 584 6.66 18.47 -3.24
C ASP A 584 7.53 18.01 -4.41
N ASP A 585 8.66 18.63 -4.70
CA ASP A 585 9.65 18.14 -5.67
C ASP A 585 11.04 18.75 -5.43
N LEU A 586 12.07 18.19 -6.07
CA LEU A 586 13.45 18.75 -6.13
C LEU A 586 13.73 19.53 -7.41
N ASN A 587 12.78 19.62 -8.32
CA ASN A 587 12.88 20.36 -9.58
C ASN A 587 12.25 21.77 -9.47
N LYS A 588 12.04 22.43 -10.62
CA LYS A 588 11.40 23.75 -10.70
C LYS A 588 9.98 23.82 -10.11
N ASP A 589 9.30 22.68 -10.00
CA ASP A 589 7.93 22.58 -9.49
C ASP A 589 7.91 22.42 -7.96
N GLY A 590 9.07 22.07 -7.36
CA GLY A 590 9.27 22.01 -5.92
C GLY A 590 9.65 23.36 -5.30
N ARG A 591 9.45 23.46 -4.00
CA ARG A 591 9.77 24.65 -3.23
C ARG A 591 10.84 24.36 -2.18
N ARG A 592 12.00 25.04 -2.28
CA ARG A 592 13.01 25.01 -1.23
C ARG A 592 12.57 25.91 -0.07
N ILE A 593 12.41 25.33 1.12
CA ILE A 593 11.91 26.02 2.32
C ILE A 593 13.02 26.37 3.31
N ALA A 594 14.16 25.66 3.28
CA ALA A 594 15.31 25.96 4.12
C ALA A 594 16.63 25.57 3.46
N VAL A 595 17.71 26.26 3.86
CA VAL A 595 19.11 25.83 3.71
C VAL A 595 19.75 25.89 5.08
N MET A 596 20.23 24.74 5.58
CA MET A 596 20.72 24.59 6.94
C MET A 596 22.22 24.25 6.90
N PRO A 597 23.12 25.17 7.29
CA PRO A 597 24.54 24.86 7.41
C PRO A 597 24.78 23.82 8.49
N VAL A 598 25.55 22.80 8.17
CA VAL A 598 25.98 21.75 9.10
C VAL A 598 27.47 21.91 9.38
N LYS A 599 27.82 22.23 10.61
CA LYS A 599 29.23 22.27 11.03
C LYS A 599 29.71 20.86 11.39
N SER A 600 30.99 20.60 11.16
CA SER A 600 31.61 19.35 11.59
C SER A 600 31.41 19.12 13.09
N THR A 601 30.95 17.92 13.43
CA THR A 601 30.87 17.42 14.80
C THR A 601 32.10 16.58 15.19
N GLY A 602 32.99 16.36 14.20
CA GLY A 602 34.20 15.54 14.33
C GLY A 602 33.96 14.03 14.28
N SER A 603 32.69 13.58 14.25
CA SER A 603 32.31 12.18 14.18
C SER A 603 30.89 12.01 13.66
N LEU A 604 30.62 10.93 12.92
CA LEU A 604 29.26 10.56 12.48
C LEU A 604 28.39 10.00 13.62
N ASN A 605 28.99 9.72 14.76
CA ASN A 605 28.27 9.25 15.98
C ASN A 605 28.00 10.40 16.97
N LYS A 606 28.44 11.62 16.67
CA LYS A 606 28.20 12.78 17.53
C LYS A 606 27.12 13.67 16.90
N TRP A 607 25.93 13.54 17.40
CA TRP A 607 24.74 14.21 16.90
C TRP A 607 24.59 15.63 17.46
N SER A 608 24.11 16.55 16.64
CA SER A 608 23.75 17.91 17.02
C SER A 608 22.42 18.31 16.39
N ALA A 609 21.63 19.10 17.12
CA ALA A 609 20.40 19.69 16.59
C ALA A 609 20.71 21.03 15.93
N ILE A 610 20.14 21.24 14.75
CA ILE A 610 20.28 22.47 13.95
C ILE A 610 18.86 22.92 13.62
N SER A 611 18.55 24.22 13.78
CA SER A 611 17.22 24.76 13.51
C SER A 611 17.26 25.91 12.53
N ALA A 612 16.19 26.06 11.76
CA ALA A 612 15.99 27.17 10.83
C ALA A 612 14.52 27.63 10.85
N LYS A 613 14.30 28.92 10.62
CA LYS A 613 12.97 29.44 10.29
C LYS A 613 12.61 29.06 8.87
N ILE A 614 11.32 28.77 8.64
CA ILE A 614 10.76 28.47 7.33
C ILE A 614 9.55 29.38 7.07
N PRO A 615 9.13 29.59 5.82
CA PRO A 615 7.83 30.17 5.52
C PRO A 615 6.73 29.37 6.23
N ALA A 616 5.66 30.02 6.63
CA ALA A 616 4.50 29.34 7.24
C ALA A 616 3.89 28.35 6.24
N ILE A 617 3.86 27.06 6.60
CA ILE A 617 3.42 25.96 5.74
C ILE A 617 2.39 25.14 6.49
N ALA A 618 1.32 24.72 5.78
CA ALA A 618 0.30 23.81 6.28
C ALA A 618 -0.08 22.81 5.18
N GLY A 619 -0.69 21.69 5.58
CA GLY A 619 -1.09 20.63 4.69
C GLY A 619 -0.09 19.48 4.63
N GLN A 620 -0.42 18.47 3.84
CA GLN A 620 0.46 17.33 3.60
C GLN A 620 1.41 17.63 2.44
N HIS A 621 2.69 17.35 2.64
CA HIS A 621 3.74 17.59 1.66
C HIS A 621 4.70 16.41 1.57
N ASP A 622 5.26 16.18 0.38
CA ASP A 622 6.40 15.31 0.18
C ASP A 622 7.67 16.09 0.54
N LEU A 623 8.34 15.66 1.59
CA LEU A 623 9.48 16.35 2.19
C LEU A 623 10.79 15.77 1.69
N TYR A 624 11.59 16.56 0.98
CA TYR A 624 12.90 16.17 0.49
C TYR A 624 14.01 16.78 1.33
N VAL A 625 14.98 15.96 1.68
CA VAL A 625 16.20 16.31 2.42
C VAL A 625 17.38 16.08 1.50
N LYS A 626 17.96 17.16 0.93
CA LYS A 626 19.09 17.10 0.01
C LYS A 626 20.37 17.50 0.73
N ILE A 627 21.36 16.62 0.71
CA ILE A 627 22.63 16.81 1.39
C ILE A 627 23.66 17.38 0.43
N LYS A 628 24.33 18.47 0.82
CA LYS A 628 25.46 19.05 0.12
C LYS A 628 26.71 19.01 0.99
N GLY A 629 27.68 18.22 0.60
CA GLY A 629 28.93 18.04 1.35
C GLY A 629 29.82 16.98 0.74
N SER A 630 30.96 16.73 1.35
CA SER A 630 31.87 15.67 0.92
C SER A 630 31.19 14.30 1.05
N LYS A 631 31.51 13.39 0.15
CA LYS A 631 31.01 12.01 0.16
C LYS A 631 31.31 11.33 1.50
N ASN A 632 30.33 10.60 2.02
CA ASN A 632 30.39 9.87 3.31
C ASN A 632 30.74 10.75 4.54
N ALA A 633 30.37 12.04 4.51
CA ALA A 633 30.76 12.99 5.55
C ALA A 633 29.60 13.54 6.38
N LEU A 634 28.35 13.38 5.93
CA LEU A 634 27.18 13.88 6.63
C LEU A 634 26.13 12.77 6.82
N ALA A 635 25.68 12.64 8.07
CA ALA A 635 24.54 11.78 8.43
C ALA A 635 23.41 12.64 8.99
N ILE A 636 22.17 12.32 8.62
CA ILE A 636 20.96 12.98 9.11
C ILE A 636 20.05 11.91 9.72
N ARG A 637 19.63 12.10 10.98
CA ARG A 637 18.78 11.14 11.68
C ARG A 637 17.30 11.45 11.53
N SER A 638 16.91 12.68 11.81
CA SER A 638 15.51 13.05 11.87
C SER A 638 15.26 14.54 11.65
N LEU A 639 14.00 14.85 11.41
CA LEU A 639 13.45 16.20 11.29
C LEU A 639 12.29 16.39 12.26
N LEU A 640 12.03 17.63 12.67
CA LEU A 640 10.93 18.04 13.51
C LEU A 640 10.49 19.46 13.15
N PHE A 641 9.21 19.64 12.84
CA PHE A 641 8.62 20.96 12.61
C PHE A 641 8.10 21.59 13.90
N LYS A 642 8.03 22.92 13.89
CA LYS A 642 7.46 23.70 14.99
C LYS A 642 6.69 24.91 14.45
#